data_b2c5dae43d90de3a4ce1cc221e915bac
#
_entry.id   b2c5dae43d90de3a4ce1cc221e915bac
#
_cell.length_a   1.000
_cell.length_b   1.000
_cell.length_c   1.000
_cell.angle_alpha   90.00
_cell.angle_beta   90.00
_cell.angle_gamma   90.00
#
_symmetry.space_group_name_H-M   'P 1'
#
loop_
_entity.id
_entity.type
_entity.pdbx_description
1 polymer ?
#
loop_
_entity_poly.entity_id
_entity_poly.type
_entity_poly.pdbx_seq_one_letter_code
_entity_poly.pdbx_strand_id
1 'polypeptide(L)'
;MDPEVRYGKLENGLTYYIRHNEQPKQRCEFHIAQAVGAILEEDHQNGLAHFLEHMAFNGTEHFEGKGIINYFESVGVNFGGNINAYTSIDETVYRLSDVPTYREGIIDSALLVMHDWSCALSLLDEEIDAERGVILEEWRTRRTASRRIWTQMQAKMYPGTQYAKRDVIGDTAVINNFEYQALRDYYHKWYGPDNQAIIVVGDIDVDTIEAKIKALWANVPRRENFGERPIYTVNHNDKPLVAIVTDPEAEGSRITLEYKFDQLPDDYRGTAQEYMLNIVRGLVCNMLDNRFSELALDPKASFTGAGCYYGEAAKKMDAFYGITIPKEGRETEAFNDLLFQLEKMHRYGFTQSELDRVKSEKLNSMEKYYNERNTRKNITLARECIRHFEDGESMPGAQWEWEFIQAVLPMVSLETVNNVAKALIHPNPTVAISGPEKEGVNIPSEETIIASLADQENLAIEAPEEEEIDTELVKKAPRKGKIKSSKYNEEIDATEWVLSNGIKVIFHPTEFKADEILMRAFSKGGLSQVKTEDLPSAQLASYIISMSGIGHFNATQLEKALAGKLVNVNPEINDYTEQITGSSSIKDFETMLQLNYLYFTEPRRDEQAYETFIAMINNQLANRDKNPKTTFSDSIQMMNTNHSERTILFNSDMVKRVTLDRAMAVYKARFANPADFTFVFVGNVNPDDPKVQDMICLWLGGMKTSKAREGIVDHHMTVTPGQQKNYFSRPMETTTASNRIQYTSYDMPFTMANDLNMEIIGRILSTRYLESIREREGGSYGVGTYGFMAVYPKPCAGLIMQFDTDPKKQARLMEIIHEEVQTIIADGPLATDLQKEKESMLKDYQEDLEKNTYWRQVLYRYYLYGENDIRDYKPAVEAITAETVQATLKELVSAGNVFEVVMFPEN
;
A
#
# COMPACT_ATOMS: atom_id res chain seq x y z
N MET A 1 1.23 25.62 13.17
CA MET A 1 2.55 25.34 12.55
C MET A 1 3.47 24.70 13.57
N ASP A 2 4.09 23.58 13.23
CA ASP A 2 5.10 22.90 14.05
C ASP A 2 6.30 23.85 14.28
N PRO A 3 6.70 24.14 15.54
CA PRO A 3 7.80 25.05 15.84
C PRO A 3 9.17 24.56 15.32
N GLU A 4 9.31 23.27 14.99
CA GLU A 4 10.53 22.69 14.42
C GLU A 4 10.66 22.95 12.91
N VAL A 5 9.60 23.47 12.25
CA VAL A 5 9.62 23.82 10.83
C VAL A 5 9.94 25.29 10.64
N ARG A 6 11.02 25.56 9.92
CA ARG A 6 11.33 26.89 9.39
C ARG A 6 10.44 27.14 8.17
N TYR A 7 9.43 27.99 8.36
CA TYR A 7 8.47 28.38 7.33
C TYR A 7 8.73 29.83 6.90
N GLY A 8 8.60 30.10 5.61
CA GLY A 8 8.70 31.47 5.10
C GLY A 8 8.13 31.64 3.70
N LYS A 9 8.00 32.88 3.30
CA LYS A 9 7.57 33.29 1.97
C LYS A 9 8.48 34.38 1.43
N LEU A 10 8.98 34.21 0.19
CA LEU A 10 9.83 35.19 -0.46
C LEU A 10 8.98 36.33 -1.08
N GLU A 11 9.61 37.44 -1.42
CA GLU A 11 8.94 38.61 -2.04
C GLU A 11 8.26 38.23 -3.39
N ASN A 12 8.85 37.33 -4.14
CA ASN A 12 8.26 36.82 -5.40
C ASN A 12 7.08 35.83 -5.21
N GLY A 13 6.76 35.48 -3.96
CA GLY A 13 5.64 34.63 -3.62
C GLY A 13 5.98 33.17 -3.30
N LEU A 14 7.22 32.73 -3.52
CA LEU A 14 7.64 31.35 -3.21
C LEU A 14 7.50 31.08 -1.71
N THR A 15 6.83 29.99 -1.38
CA THR A 15 6.74 29.45 -0.03
C THR A 15 7.88 28.44 0.20
N TYR A 16 8.41 28.33 1.42
CA TYR A 16 9.37 27.30 1.75
C TYR A 16 9.14 26.72 3.15
N TYR A 17 9.45 25.44 3.29
CA TYR A 17 9.44 24.67 4.53
C TYR A 17 10.78 23.95 4.67
N ILE A 18 11.44 24.14 5.80
CA ILE A 18 12.73 23.51 6.07
C ILE A 18 12.67 22.90 7.48
N ARG A 19 13.05 21.64 7.61
CA ARG A 19 13.06 20.95 8.90
C ARG A 19 14.31 20.08 9.01
N HIS A 20 15.04 20.22 10.11
CA HIS A 20 16.07 19.26 10.47
C HIS A 20 15.42 17.99 11.02
N ASN A 21 15.84 16.82 10.52
CA ASN A 21 15.45 15.50 11.02
C ASN A 21 16.48 14.45 10.60
N GLU A 22 16.83 13.52 11.51
CA GLU A 22 17.87 12.50 11.27
C GLU A 22 17.29 11.09 11.04
N GLN A 23 16.13 10.98 10.40
CA GLN A 23 15.50 9.69 10.16
C GLN A 23 15.11 9.51 8.68
N PRO A 24 15.95 8.84 7.90
CA PRO A 24 17.28 8.29 8.24
C PRO A 24 18.36 9.38 8.33
N LYS A 25 19.44 9.07 9.05
CA LYS A 25 20.63 9.96 9.16
C LYS A 25 21.29 10.14 7.81
N GLN A 26 21.90 11.31 7.62
CA GLN A 26 22.65 11.64 6.40
C GLN A 26 21.80 11.53 5.12
N ARG A 27 20.48 11.74 5.23
CA ARG A 27 19.52 11.75 4.12
C ARG A 27 18.63 12.96 4.19
N CYS A 28 18.16 13.40 3.02
CA CYS A 28 17.26 14.54 2.91
C CYS A 28 16.22 14.33 1.81
N GLU A 29 15.03 14.83 2.08
CA GLU A 29 13.93 14.99 1.13
C GLU A 29 13.97 16.38 0.52
N PHE A 30 13.91 16.46 -0.80
CA PHE A 30 13.75 17.69 -1.55
C PHE A 30 12.50 17.58 -2.40
N HIS A 31 11.48 18.39 -2.11
CA HIS A 31 10.24 18.40 -2.86
C HIS A 31 9.93 19.81 -3.36
N ILE A 32 9.33 19.90 -4.54
CA ILE A 32 8.64 21.10 -4.98
C ILE A 32 7.18 20.76 -5.21
N ALA A 33 6.30 21.39 -4.42
CA ALA A 33 4.86 21.30 -4.57
C ALA A 33 4.36 22.46 -5.43
N GLN A 34 3.56 22.14 -6.42
CA GLN A 34 2.94 23.11 -7.33
C GLN A 34 1.43 23.09 -7.06
N ALA A 35 0.84 24.18 -6.65
CA ALA A 35 -0.62 24.34 -6.61
C ALA A 35 -1.19 24.43 -8.06
N VAL A 36 -0.79 23.52 -8.93
CA VAL A 36 -1.06 23.48 -10.38
C VAL A 36 -1.34 22.04 -10.79
N GLY A 37 -2.53 21.77 -11.31
CA GLY A 37 -2.94 20.44 -11.74
C GLY A 37 -3.90 20.49 -12.93
N ALA A 38 -4.48 19.35 -13.29
CA ALA A 38 -5.34 19.23 -14.47
C ALA A 38 -6.55 20.18 -14.47
N ILE A 39 -6.99 20.64 -13.30
CA ILE A 39 -8.13 21.58 -13.16
C ILE A 39 -7.91 22.90 -13.90
N LEU A 40 -6.65 23.32 -14.08
CA LEU A 40 -6.26 24.57 -14.70
C LEU A 40 -6.12 24.50 -16.21
N GLU A 41 -6.25 23.31 -16.80
CA GLU A 41 -6.17 23.10 -18.24
C GLU A 41 -7.35 23.71 -18.98
N GLU A 42 -7.10 24.24 -20.16
CA GLU A 42 -8.15 24.54 -21.13
C GLU A 42 -8.54 23.26 -21.90
N ASP A 43 -9.68 23.25 -22.61
CA ASP A 43 -10.15 22.01 -23.25
C ASP A 43 -9.18 21.43 -24.29
N HIS A 44 -8.40 22.29 -24.96
CA HIS A 44 -7.34 21.86 -25.89
C HIS A 44 -6.04 21.44 -25.20
N GLN A 45 -5.96 21.53 -23.88
CA GLN A 45 -4.82 21.19 -23.04
C GLN A 45 -5.11 19.97 -22.15
N ASN A 46 -6.23 19.26 -22.31
CA ASN A 46 -6.64 18.16 -21.45
C ASN A 46 -5.61 17.03 -21.44
N GLY A 47 -4.87 16.88 -20.33
CA GLY A 47 -3.76 15.96 -20.12
C GLY A 47 -2.36 16.63 -20.15
N LEU A 48 -2.28 17.93 -20.41
CA LEU A 48 -0.97 18.60 -20.50
C LEU A 48 -0.34 18.89 -19.13
N ALA A 49 -1.08 18.93 -18.03
CA ALA A 49 -0.52 18.98 -16.68
C ALA A 49 0.33 17.74 -16.40
N HIS A 50 -0.20 16.56 -16.69
CA HIS A 50 0.50 15.28 -16.55
C HIS A 50 1.63 15.14 -17.57
N PHE A 51 1.40 15.57 -18.81
CA PHE A 51 2.45 15.59 -19.83
C PHE A 51 3.64 16.45 -19.40
N LEU A 52 3.38 17.60 -18.80
CA LEU A 52 4.41 18.50 -18.27
C LEU A 52 5.22 17.87 -17.12
N GLU A 53 4.55 17.06 -16.29
CA GLU A 53 5.22 16.27 -15.25
C GLU A 53 6.31 15.37 -15.86
N HIS A 54 6.00 14.63 -16.93
CA HIS A 54 6.95 13.78 -17.65
C HIS A 54 8.09 14.61 -18.23
N MET A 55 7.79 15.76 -18.84
CA MET A 55 8.79 16.62 -19.45
C MET A 55 9.80 17.19 -18.45
N ALA A 56 9.47 17.25 -17.16
CA ALA A 56 10.40 17.67 -16.11
C ALA A 56 11.62 16.73 -15.96
N PHE A 57 11.53 15.49 -16.48
CA PHE A 57 12.61 14.51 -16.50
C PHE A 57 13.31 14.42 -17.87
N ASN A 58 12.87 15.21 -18.86
CA ASN A 58 13.36 15.19 -20.24
C ASN A 58 14.18 16.42 -20.63
N GLY A 59 14.78 17.09 -19.64
CA GLY A 59 15.71 18.19 -19.84
C GLY A 59 15.28 19.51 -19.19
N THR A 60 16.27 20.15 -18.59
CA THR A 60 16.16 21.47 -17.98
C THR A 60 17.34 22.34 -18.45
N GLU A 61 17.38 23.59 -18.03
CA GLU A 61 18.47 24.53 -18.38
C GLU A 61 19.85 24.01 -17.98
N HIS A 62 19.98 23.38 -16.79
CA HIS A 62 21.26 22.90 -16.28
C HIS A 62 21.48 21.40 -16.44
N PHE A 63 20.45 20.63 -16.77
CA PHE A 63 20.50 19.17 -16.93
C PHE A 63 19.87 18.79 -18.28
N GLU A 64 20.71 18.61 -19.31
CA GLU A 64 20.28 18.25 -20.65
C GLU A 64 19.72 16.82 -20.71
N GLY A 65 18.60 16.60 -21.38
CA GLY A 65 17.95 15.30 -21.58
C GLY A 65 17.69 14.58 -20.24
N LYS A 66 18.21 13.38 -20.08
CA LYS A 66 18.09 12.59 -18.84
C LYS A 66 19.14 12.94 -17.76
N GLY A 67 19.76 14.10 -17.82
CA GLY A 67 20.85 14.53 -16.95
C GLY A 67 20.53 14.45 -15.45
N ILE A 68 19.31 14.80 -15.04
CA ILE A 68 18.85 14.69 -13.64
C ILE A 68 18.88 13.23 -13.20
N ILE A 69 18.25 12.34 -13.97
CA ILE A 69 18.18 10.91 -13.66
C ILE A 69 19.58 10.32 -13.56
N ASN A 70 20.40 10.50 -14.59
CA ASN A 70 21.76 9.94 -14.66
C ASN A 70 22.64 10.40 -13.48
N TYR A 71 22.56 11.69 -13.12
CA TYR A 71 23.35 12.23 -12.02
C TYR A 71 22.94 11.63 -10.67
N PHE A 72 21.64 11.65 -10.33
CA PHE A 72 21.19 11.18 -9.03
C PHE A 72 21.25 9.66 -8.89
N GLU A 73 21.02 8.91 -9.95
CA GLU A 73 21.23 7.46 -9.95
C GLU A 73 22.71 7.06 -9.73
N SER A 74 23.67 7.87 -10.22
CA SER A 74 25.09 7.64 -9.95
C SER A 74 25.47 7.72 -8.46
N VAL A 75 24.59 8.28 -7.64
CA VAL A 75 24.75 8.41 -6.18
C VAL A 75 23.74 7.57 -5.38
N GLY A 76 23.05 6.62 -6.06
CA GLY A 76 22.13 5.69 -5.44
C GLY A 76 20.71 6.26 -5.18
N VAL A 77 20.31 7.31 -5.88
CA VAL A 77 18.95 7.89 -5.84
C VAL A 77 18.24 7.46 -7.12
N ASN A 78 17.41 6.42 -7.05
CA ASN A 78 16.89 5.71 -8.22
C ASN A 78 15.63 6.36 -8.80
N PHE A 79 15.51 6.38 -10.12
CA PHE A 79 14.30 6.80 -10.82
C PHE A 79 13.14 5.85 -10.55
N GLY A 80 11.92 6.40 -10.42
CA GLY A 80 10.71 5.68 -10.08
C GLY A 80 10.53 5.44 -8.56
N GLY A 81 11.61 5.23 -7.83
CA GLY A 81 11.59 5.08 -6.36
C GLY A 81 11.82 6.41 -5.63
N ASN A 82 13.02 6.95 -5.78
CA ASN A 82 13.46 8.17 -5.08
C ASN A 82 13.26 9.44 -5.93
N ILE A 83 13.56 9.38 -7.23
CA ILE A 83 13.26 10.45 -8.20
C ILE A 83 11.88 10.13 -8.77
N ASN A 84 10.91 10.96 -8.46
CA ASN A 84 9.54 10.72 -8.91
C ASN A 84 8.72 12.02 -8.88
N ALA A 85 7.54 11.98 -9.47
CA ALA A 85 6.55 13.03 -9.38
C ALA A 85 5.14 12.44 -9.40
N TYR A 86 4.15 13.25 -9.16
CA TYR A 86 2.75 12.95 -9.43
C TYR A 86 1.98 14.20 -9.78
N THR A 87 1.00 14.04 -10.65
CA THR A 87 0.00 15.06 -10.98
C THR A 87 -1.37 14.62 -10.49
N SER A 88 -2.09 15.53 -9.86
CA SER A 88 -3.50 15.36 -9.51
C SER A 88 -4.39 16.39 -10.21
N ILE A 89 -5.65 16.47 -9.80
CA ILE A 89 -6.57 17.46 -10.34
C ILE A 89 -6.12 18.87 -9.94
N ASP A 90 -5.65 19.09 -8.71
CA ASP A 90 -5.36 20.42 -8.17
C ASP A 90 -3.87 20.72 -7.98
N GLU A 91 -3.00 19.70 -8.04
CA GLU A 91 -1.59 19.84 -7.69
C GLU A 91 -0.67 18.97 -8.56
N THR A 92 0.62 19.34 -8.59
CA THR A 92 1.72 18.53 -9.11
C THR A 92 2.90 18.62 -8.14
N VAL A 93 3.48 17.49 -7.75
CA VAL A 93 4.60 17.44 -6.82
C VAL A 93 5.75 16.64 -7.43
N TYR A 94 6.93 17.25 -7.46
CA TYR A 94 8.18 16.60 -7.86
C TYR A 94 9.03 16.35 -6.63
N ARG A 95 9.78 15.24 -6.60
CA ARG A 95 10.58 14.87 -5.44
C ARG A 95 11.91 14.22 -5.78
N LEU A 96 12.90 14.51 -4.93
CA LEU A 96 14.12 13.74 -4.76
C LEU A 96 14.14 13.26 -3.31
N SER A 97 13.93 11.96 -3.09
CA SER A 97 13.85 11.33 -1.78
C SER A 97 15.14 10.65 -1.40
N ASP A 98 15.45 10.58 -0.09
CA ASP A 98 16.61 9.89 0.45
C ASP A 98 17.96 10.32 -0.15
N VAL A 99 18.10 11.61 -0.50
CA VAL A 99 19.32 12.17 -1.06
C VAL A 99 20.46 12.12 -0.04
N PRO A 100 21.65 11.54 -0.37
CA PRO A 100 22.76 11.35 0.58
C PRO A 100 23.50 12.65 0.89
N THR A 101 23.20 13.28 2.04
CA THR A 101 23.74 14.60 2.43
C THR A 101 25.23 14.65 2.72
N TYR A 102 25.89 13.50 2.91
CA TYR A 102 27.33 13.38 3.14
C TYR A 102 28.19 13.57 1.88
N ARG A 103 27.59 13.56 0.69
CA ARG A 103 28.31 13.79 -0.57
C ARG A 103 28.45 15.28 -0.84
N GLU A 104 29.69 15.71 -1.12
CA GLU A 104 29.98 17.12 -1.43
C GLU A 104 29.21 17.57 -2.68
N GLY A 105 28.58 18.74 -2.61
CA GLY A 105 27.83 19.36 -3.72
C GLY A 105 26.43 18.80 -3.98
N ILE A 106 26.05 17.66 -3.38
CA ILE A 106 24.77 17.00 -3.68
C ILE A 106 23.55 17.86 -3.29
N ILE A 107 23.64 18.58 -2.16
CA ILE A 107 22.56 19.48 -1.71
C ILE A 107 22.39 20.63 -2.71
N ASP A 108 23.48 21.19 -3.22
CA ASP A 108 23.42 22.27 -4.22
C ASP A 108 22.82 21.77 -5.52
N SER A 109 23.20 20.56 -5.95
CA SER A 109 22.61 19.93 -7.14
C SER A 109 21.13 19.64 -6.95
N ALA A 110 20.70 19.14 -5.78
CA ALA A 110 19.29 18.89 -5.48
C ALA A 110 18.45 20.18 -5.49
N LEU A 111 18.97 21.24 -4.87
CA LEU A 111 18.31 22.56 -4.90
C LEU A 111 18.27 23.17 -6.30
N LEU A 112 19.31 22.93 -7.12
CA LEU A 112 19.34 23.38 -8.52
C LEU A 112 18.28 22.63 -9.35
N VAL A 113 18.09 21.34 -9.13
CA VAL A 113 16.99 20.58 -9.75
C VAL A 113 15.63 21.14 -9.34
N MET A 114 15.43 21.45 -8.04
CA MET A 114 14.18 22.10 -7.58
C MET A 114 13.96 23.44 -8.29
N HIS A 115 15.02 24.24 -8.44
CA HIS A 115 14.98 25.50 -9.18
C HIS A 115 14.58 25.26 -10.65
N ASP A 116 15.21 24.31 -11.33
CA ASP A 116 14.94 24.04 -12.75
C ASP A 116 13.52 23.50 -12.94
N TRP A 117 13.04 22.63 -12.08
CA TRP A 117 11.63 22.20 -12.08
C TRP A 117 10.66 23.35 -11.79
N SER A 118 11.09 24.35 -11.04
CA SER A 118 10.31 25.56 -10.76
C SER A 118 10.09 26.44 -11.98
N CYS A 119 11.15 26.70 -12.79
CA CYS A 119 11.09 27.76 -13.79
C CYS A 119 11.98 27.57 -15.04
N ALA A 120 12.67 26.43 -15.20
CA ALA A 120 13.69 26.28 -16.24
C ALA A 120 13.62 24.95 -17.01
N LEU A 121 12.40 24.46 -17.30
CA LEU A 121 12.18 23.27 -18.14
C LEU A 121 12.50 23.61 -19.61
N SER A 122 13.18 22.71 -20.33
CA SER A 122 13.61 22.92 -21.71
C SER A 122 12.48 22.80 -22.73
N LEU A 123 11.55 21.85 -22.55
CA LEU A 123 10.37 21.59 -23.38
C LEU A 123 10.70 21.56 -24.89
N LEU A 124 11.74 20.79 -25.27
CA LEU A 124 12.17 20.65 -26.65
C LEU A 124 11.13 19.87 -27.48
N ASP A 125 10.92 20.26 -28.74
CA ASP A 125 9.94 19.65 -29.66
C ASP A 125 10.18 18.16 -29.86
N GLU A 126 11.44 17.72 -30.00
CA GLU A 126 11.83 16.32 -30.15
C GLU A 126 11.54 15.49 -28.92
N GLU A 127 11.73 16.03 -27.73
CA GLU A 127 11.43 15.33 -26.46
C GLU A 127 9.91 15.23 -26.24
N ILE A 128 9.14 16.27 -26.60
CA ILE A 128 7.68 16.24 -26.55
C ILE A 128 7.14 15.13 -27.47
N ASP A 129 7.64 15.04 -28.70
CA ASP A 129 7.19 14.01 -29.64
C ASP A 129 7.55 12.58 -29.18
N ALA A 130 8.73 12.40 -28.59
CA ALA A 130 9.15 11.12 -28.01
C ALA A 130 8.25 10.68 -26.84
N GLU A 131 7.83 11.63 -25.97
CA GLU A 131 7.06 11.35 -24.78
C GLU A 131 5.57 11.02 -25.07
N ARG A 132 5.01 11.47 -26.23
CA ARG A 132 3.61 11.14 -26.60
C ARG A 132 3.32 9.64 -26.56
N GLY A 133 4.25 8.83 -27.08
CA GLY A 133 4.12 7.37 -27.07
C GLY A 133 4.08 6.78 -25.65
N VAL A 134 4.91 7.29 -24.77
CA VAL A 134 5.00 6.84 -23.36
C VAL A 134 3.69 7.13 -22.62
N ILE A 135 3.16 8.35 -22.74
CA ILE A 135 1.90 8.76 -22.12
C ILE A 135 0.72 7.93 -22.66
N LEU A 136 0.70 7.64 -23.97
CA LEU A 136 -0.35 6.82 -24.56
C LEU A 136 -0.33 5.36 -24.09
N GLU A 137 0.86 4.78 -23.87
CA GLU A 137 0.98 3.45 -23.27
C GLU A 137 0.59 3.45 -21.79
N GLU A 138 0.90 4.50 -21.05
CA GLU A 138 0.41 4.68 -19.68
C GLU A 138 -1.12 4.79 -19.65
N TRP A 139 -1.72 5.61 -20.51
CA TRP A 139 -3.16 5.71 -20.67
C TRP A 139 -3.80 4.34 -20.94
N ARG A 140 -3.18 3.53 -21.82
CA ARG A 140 -3.64 2.18 -22.14
C ARG A 140 -3.61 1.26 -20.93
N THR A 141 -2.51 1.23 -20.19
CA THR A 141 -2.33 0.33 -19.05
C THR A 141 -3.21 0.72 -17.86
N ARG A 142 -3.50 2.02 -17.69
CA ARG A 142 -4.36 2.54 -16.61
C ARG A 142 -5.86 2.49 -16.93
N ARG A 143 -6.28 2.16 -18.16
CA ARG A 143 -7.70 2.12 -18.57
C ARG A 143 -8.41 0.85 -18.09
N THR A 144 -8.37 0.59 -16.79
CA THR A 144 -9.11 -0.50 -16.13
C THR A 144 -10.62 -0.18 -16.04
N ALA A 145 -11.45 -1.18 -15.74
CA ALA A 145 -12.88 -0.99 -15.48
C ALA A 145 -13.13 0.12 -14.44
N SER A 146 -12.40 0.09 -13.32
CA SER A 146 -12.50 1.11 -12.27
C SER A 146 -12.20 2.52 -12.79
N ARG A 147 -11.20 2.67 -13.66
CA ARG A 147 -10.87 3.98 -14.25
C ARG A 147 -11.92 4.46 -15.22
N ARG A 148 -12.44 3.58 -16.09
CA ARG A 148 -13.53 3.92 -17.01
C ARG A 148 -14.81 4.33 -16.27
N ILE A 149 -15.14 3.59 -15.18
CA ILE A 149 -16.26 3.95 -14.30
C ILE A 149 -16.03 5.32 -13.66
N TRP A 150 -14.84 5.55 -13.10
CA TRP A 150 -14.53 6.80 -12.41
C TRP A 150 -14.66 8.02 -13.33
N THR A 151 -14.10 7.98 -14.53
CA THR A 151 -14.16 9.08 -15.50
C THR A 151 -15.60 9.43 -15.87
N GLN A 152 -16.46 8.41 -16.08
CA GLN A 152 -17.88 8.63 -16.37
C GLN A 152 -18.65 9.11 -15.14
N MET A 153 -18.30 8.59 -13.96
CA MET A 153 -18.95 8.93 -12.70
C MET A 153 -18.73 10.39 -12.32
N GLN A 154 -17.50 10.91 -12.44
CA GLN A 154 -17.19 12.34 -12.19
C GLN A 154 -18.07 13.27 -13.01
N ALA A 155 -18.26 12.97 -14.31
CA ALA A 155 -19.09 13.78 -15.18
C ALA A 155 -20.56 13.84 -14.73
N LYS A 156 -21.07 12.73 -14.14
CA LYS A 156 -22.43 12.63 -13.63
C LYS A 156 -22.59 13.21 -12.23
N MET A 157 -21.59 13.09 -11.36
CA MET A 157 -21.62 13.59 -9.98
C MET A 157 -21.47 15.10 -9.89
N TYR A 158 -20.68 15.69 -10.80
CA TYR A 158 -20.31 17.11 -10.75
C TYR A 158 -20.67 17.88 -12.02
N PRO A 159 -21.93 17.77 -12.51
CA PRO A 159 -22.31 18.31 -13.82
C PRO A 159 -22.09 19.83 -13.90
N GLY A 160 -21.55 20.28 -15.02
CA GLY A 160 -21.32 21.70 -15.30
C GLY A 160 -20.10 22.32 -14.62
N THR A 161 -19.33 21.54 -13.85
CA THR A 161 -18.09 21.99 -13.18
C THR A 161 -16.84 21.63 -13.97
N GLN A 162 -15.69 22.22 -13.61
CA GLN A 162 -14.40 21.85 -14.18
C GLN A 162 -14.00 20.40 -13.76
N TYR A 163 -14.33 19.99 -12.54
CA TYR A 163 -14.10 18.62 -12.05
C TYR A 163 -14.78 17.55 -12.93
N ALA A 164 -15.92 17.87 -13.55
CA ALA A 164 -16.60 16.96 -14.48
C ALA A 164 -15.89 16.79 -15.82
N LYS A 165 -14.97 17.67 -16.18
CA LYS A 165 -14.36 17.76 -17.53
C LYS A 165 -12.90 17.32 -17.56
N ARG A 166 -12.21 17.28 -16.44
CA ARG A 166 -10.77 17.04 -16.38
C ARG A 166 -10.47 15.60 -15.95
N ASP A 167 -9.63 14.97 -16.75
CA ASP A 167 -8.99 13.69 -16.42
C ASP A 167 -7.48 13.93 -16.39
N VAL A 168 -6.79 13.57 -15.31
CA VAL A 168 -5.35 13.83 -15.12
C VAL A 168 -4.52 13.26 -16.27
N ILE A 169 -4.83 12.02 -16.73
CA ILE A 169 -4.09 11.41 -17.84
C ILE A 169 -4.51 11.99 -19.20
N GLY A 170 -5.63 12.67 -19.27
CA GLY A 170 -6.10 13.45 -20.38
C GLY A 170 -6.79 12.69 -21.51
N ASP A 171 -7.05 13.44 -22.60
CA ASP A 171 -7.69 12.96 -23.81
C ASP A 171 -6.63 12.55 -24.85
N THR A 172 -6.73 11.31 -25.34
CA THR A 172 -5.79 10.78 -26.34
C THR A 172 -5.76 11.57 -27.64
N ALA A 173 -6.87 12.20 -28.04
CA ALA A 173 -6.89 13.06 -29.22
C ALA A 173 -6.07 14.34 -28.99
N VAL A 174 -6.13 14.90 -27.78
CA VAL A 174 -5.28 16.04 -27.40
C VAL A 174 -3.83 15.61 -27.33
N ILE A 175 -3.51 14.54 -26.60
CA ILE A 175 -2.14 14.04 -26.40
C ILE A 175 -1.44 13.78 -27.75
N ASN A 176 -2.16 13.19 -28.71
CA ASN A 176 -1.59 12.89 -30.03
C ASN A 176 -1.34 14.13 -30.90
N ASN A 177 -2.11 15.21 -30.72
CA ASN A 177 -2.18 16.28 -31.72
C ASN A 177 -1.96 17.69 -31.17
N PHE A 178 -1.72 17.89 -29.87
CA PHE A 178 -1.51 19.24 -29.35
C PHE A 178 -0.27 19.89 -29.99
N GLU A 179 -0.38 21.19 -30.25
CA GLU A 179 0.74 22.01 -30.72
C GLU A 179 1.72 22.26 -29.57
N TYR A 180 3.02 22.16 -29.81
CA TYR A 180 4.06 22.34 -28.76
C TYR A 180 3.84 23.61 -27.91
N GLN A 181 3.35 24.66 -28.55
CA GLN A 181 3.08 25.92 -27.90
C GLN A 181 1.99 25.79 -26.80
N ALA A 182 1.00 24.92 -26.96
CA ALA A 182 -0.04 24.71 -25.96
C ALA A 182 0.52 24.20 -24.61
N LEU A 183 1.54 23.34 -24.65
CA LEU A 183 2.25 22.88 -23.47
C LEU A 183 3.09 24.00 -22.83
N ARG A 184 3.82 24.76 -23.66
CA ARG A 184 4.61 25.91 -23.22
C ARG A 184 3.72 27.00 -22.63
N ASP A 185 2.55 27.25 -23.23
CA ASP A 185 1.58 28.23 -22.71
C ASP A 185 1.06 27.81 -21.35
N TYR A 186 0.76 26.51 -21.14
CA TYR A 186 0.35 25.97 -19.85
C TYR A 186 1.45 26.17 -18.78
N TYR A 187 2.68 25.79 -19.12
CA TYR A 187 3.85 25.95 -18.25
C TYR A 187 4.08 27.42 -17.85
N HIS A 188 4.23 28.32 -18.81
CA HIS A 188 4.50 29.72 -18.53
C HIS A 188 3.35 30.44 -17.81
N LYS A 189 2.10 29.98 -18.02
CA LYS A 189 0.93 30.54 -17.37
C LYS A 189 0.84 30.16 -15.90
N TRP A 190 1.18 28.93 -15.54
CA TRP A 190 0.86 28.39 -14.22
C TRP A 190 2.08 28.13 -13.32
N TYR A 191 3.23 27.78 -13.90
CA TYR A 191 4.45 27.55 -13.13
C TYR A 191 5.10 28.88 -12.77
N GLY A 192 5.17 29.17 -11.48
CA GLY A 192 5.79 30.36 -10.95
C GLY A 192 5.79 30.37 -9.43
N PRO A 193 6.69 31.16 -8.83
CA PRO A 193 6.97 31.12 -7.39
C PRO A 193 5.74 31.30 -6.50
N ASP A 194 4.75 32.05 -6.95
CA ASP A 194 3.52 32.33 -6.20
C ASP A 194 2.54 31.15 -6.12
N ASN A 195 2.75 30.10 -6.94
CA ASN A 195 2.01 28.83 -6.88
C ASN A 195 2.87 27.68 -6.36
N GLN A 196 4.04 27.94 -5.79
CA GLN A 196 5.03 26.90 -5.47
C GLN A 196 5.47 26.93 -4.02
N ALA A 197 5.81 25.72 -3.52
CA ALA A 197 6.49 25.58 -2.24
C ALA A 197 7.70 24.63 -2.38
N ILE A 198 8.82 25.04 -1.82
CA ILE A 198 10.01 24.22 -1.66
C ILE A 198 9.99 23.59 -0.27
N ILE A 199 10.09 22.28 -0.21
CA ILE A 199 10.09 21.51 1.04
C ILE A 199 11.42 20.77 1.14
N VAL A 200 12.17 21.02 2.23
CA VAL A 200 13.45 20.35 2.51
C VAL A 200 13.42 19.80 3.93
N VAL A 201 13.45 18.48 4.06
CA VAL A 201 13.38 17.79 5.35
C VAL A 201 14.45 16.73 5.44
N GLY A 202 15.35 16.81 6.40
CA GLY A 202 16.40 15.82 6.55
C GLY A 202 17.56 16.23 7.45
N ASP A 203 18.63 15.48 7.36
CA ASP A 203 19.87 15.74 8.10
C ASP A 203 20.67 16.86 7.42
N ILE A 204 20.23 18.08 7.66
CA ILE A 204 20.72 19.33 7.05
C ILE A 204 20.77 20.49 8.07
N ASP A 205 21.57 21.49 7.77
CA ASP A 205 21.58 22.76 8.49
C ASP A 205 20.51 23.70 7.92
N VAL A 206 19.50 24.03 8.75
CA VAL A 206 18.32 24.81 8.35
C VAL A 206 18.68 26.21 7.84
N ASP A 207 19.62 26.89 8.50
CA ASP A 207 19.99 28.26 8.13
C ASP A 207 20.76 28.29 6.79
N THR A 208 21.60 27.29 6.56
CA THR A 208 22.31 27.12 5.30
C THR A 208 21.34 26.86 4.14
N ILE A 209 20.35 25.95 4.32
CA ILE A 209 19.35 25.66 3.30
C ILE A 209 18.49 26.90 3.00
N GLU A 210 18.04 27.62 4.04
CA GLU A 210 17.26 28.86 3.88
C GLU A 210 18.03 29.88 3.04
N ALA A 211 19.32 30.10 3.36
CA ALA A 211 20.17 31.04 2.62
C ALA A 211 20.32 30.63 1.13
N LYS A 212 20.49 29.33 0.85
CA LYS A 212 20.58 28.79 -0.51
C LYS A 212 19.26 28.96 -1.29
N ILE A 213 18.10 28.66 -0.69
CA ILE A 213 16.79 28.88 -1.31
C ILE A 213 16.61 30.38 -1.63
N LYS A 214 16.88 31.26 -0.69
CA LYS A 214 16.79 32.71 -0.91
C LYS A 214 17.69 33.19 -2.05
N ALA A 215 18.89 32.66 -2.17
CA ALA A 215 19.83 33.02 -3.23
C ALA A 215 19.39 32.48 -4.62
N LEU A 216 18.96 31.23 -4.72
CA LEU A 216 18.56 30.62 -6.00
C LEU A 216 17.30 31.27 -6.58
N TRP A 217 16.29 31.55 -5.75
CA TRP A 217 15.03 32.14 -6.23
C TRP A 217 14.99 33.67 -6.21
N ALA A 218 16.11 34.36 -5.81
CA ALA A 218 16.16 35.82 -5.72
C ALA A 218 15.78 36.55 -7.01
N ASN A 219 16.13 35.96 -8.17
CA ASN A 219 15.91 36.56 -9.47
C ASN A 219 14.77 35.91 -10.28
N VAL A 220 14.09 34.92 -9.70
CA VAL A 220 12.94 34.28 -10.36
C VAL A 220 11.74 35.21 -10.28
N PRO A 221 11.21 35.71 -11.41
CA PRO A 221 10.15 36.72 -11.39
C PRO A 221 8.82 36.11 -10.95
N ARG A 222 7.99 36.92 -10.31
CA ARG A 222 6.59 36.61 -10.07
C ARG A 222 5.80 36.63 -11.37
N ARG A 223 4.74 35.81 -11.47
CA ARG A 223 3.83 35.74 -12.64
C ARG A 223 2.91 36.97 -12.73
N GLU A 224 3.45 38.15 -12.97
CA GLU A 224 2.70 39.40 -12.92
C GLU A 224 1.56 39.51 -13.96
N ASN A 225 1.65 38.78 -15.07
CA ASN A 225 0.78 38.95 -16.23
C ASN A 225 -0.44 38.00 -16.27
N PHE A 226 -0.57 37.06 -15.32
CA PHE A 226 -1.54 35.97 -15.40
C PHE A 226 -2.63 36.02 -14.31
N GLY A 227 -2.55 36.96 -13.38
CA GLY A 227 -3.51 37.10 -12.28
C GLY A 227 -3.39 36.01 -11.21
N GLU A 228 -4.39 35.97 -10.34
CA GLU A 228 -4.45 34.94 -9.31
C GLU A 228 -4.91 33.60 -9.89
N ARG A 229 -4.45 32.46 -9.29
CA ARG A 229 -4.92 31.15 -9.63
C ARG A 229 -6.41 31.03 -9.34
N PRO A 230 -7.26 30.65 -10.30
CA PRO A 230 -8.67 30.43 -10.03
C PRO A 230 -8.88 29.20 -9.12
N ILE A 231 -9.82 29.28 -8.20
CA ILE A 231 -10.27 28.16 -7.39
C ILE A 231 -11.57 27.66 -8.01
N TYR A 232 -11.53 26.41 -8.47
CA TYR A 232 -12.72 25.71 -8.93
C TYR A 232 -13.28 24.88 -7.77
N THR A 233 -14.61 24.70 -7.77
CA THR A 233 -15.31 23.89 -6.77
C THR A 233 -16.44 23.11 -7.45
N VAL A 234 -17.13 22.27 -6.70
CA VAL A 234 -18.35 21.59 -7.10
C VAL A 234 -19.58 22.26 -6.46
N ASN A 235 -20.76 22.02 -7.01
CA ASN A 235 -21.99 22.66 -6.54
C ASN A 235 -22.69 21.79 -5.48
N HIS A 236 -23.42 22.43 -4.56
CA HIS A 236 -24.46 21.76 -3.78
C HIS A 236 -25.58 21.26 -4.69
N ASN A 237 -26.25 20.22 -4.25
CA ASN A 237 -27.41 19.69 -4.96
C ASN A 237 -28.71 20.37 -4.47
N ASP A 238 -29.53 20.88 -5.40
CA ASP A 238 -30.86 21.42 -5.09
C ASP A 238 -31.88 20.30 -4.75
N LYS A 239 -31.61 19.08 -5.23
CA LYS A 239 -32.36 17.83 -5.00
C LYS A 239 -31.39 16.66 -5.02
N PRO A 240 -31.77 15.48 -4.51
CA PRO A 240 -30.90 14.30 -4.61
C PRO A 240 -30.46 14.07 -6.06
N LEU A 241 -29.18 13.82 -6.26
CA LEU A 241 -28.55 13.54 -7.55
C LEU A 241 -28.17 12.06 -7.62
N VAL A 242 -28.57 11.36 -8.67
CA VAL A 242 -28.25 9.94 -8.86
C VAL A 242 -27.34 9.76 -10.07
N ALA A 243 -26.20 9.15 -9.87
CA ALA A 243 -25.22 8.83 -10.90
C ALA A 243 -25.01 7.30 -10.96
N ILE A 244 -25.36 6.68 -12.07
CA ILE A 244 -25.22 5.24 -12.30
C ILE A 244 -24.27 5.00 -13.47
N VAL A 245 -23.24 4.15 -13.26
CA VAL A 245 -22.27 3.75 -14.29
C VAL A 245 -22.00 2.25 -14.15
N THR A 246 -22.12 1.51 -15.24
CA THR A 246 -21.77 0.08 -15.32
C THR A 246 -20.63 -0.15 -16.30
N ASP A 247 -19.90 -1.25 -16.12
CA ASP A 247 -18.80 -1.63 -17.00
C ASP A 247 -18.78 -3.16 -17.15
N PRO A 248 -18.56 -3.70 -18.37
CA PRO A 248 -18.58 -5.15 -18.61
C PRO A 248 -17.45 -5.92 -17.91
N GLU A 249 -16.33 -5.27 -17.56
CA GLU A 249 -15.20 -5.87 -16.85
C GLU A 249 -15.23 -5.59 -15.33
N ALA A 250 -16.23 -4.89 -14.81
CA ALA A 250 -16.36 -4.66 -13.39
C ALA A 250 -16.62 -5.97 -12.62
N GLU A 251 -15.89 -6.18 -11.53
CA GLU A 251 -15.97 -7.40 -10.74
C GLU A 251 -17.02 -7.34 -9.63
N GLY A 252 -17.49 -6.15 -9.26
CA GLY A 252 -18.47 -5.97 -8.19
C GLY A 252 -19.13 -4.61 -8.22
N SER A 253 -20.19 -4.49 -7.44
CA SER A 253 -20.96 -3.24 -7.30
C SER A 253 -20.42 -2.42 -6.12
N ARG A 254 -20.52 -1.09 -6.24
CA ARG A 254 -20.22 -0.12 -5.18
C ARG A 254 -21.29 0.96 -5.16
N ILE A 255 -21.75 1.31 -3.97
CA ILE A 255 -22.72 2.39 -3.76
C ILE A 255 -22.08 3.41 -2.81
N THR A 256 -22.16 4.68 -3.16
CA THR A 256 -21.66 5.80 -2.35
C THR A 256 -22.74 6.86 -2.22
N LEU A 257 -23.02 7.27 -0.99
CA LEU A 257 -23.80 8.46 -0.67
C LEU A 257 -22.83 9.57 -0.30
N GLU A 258 -22.94 10.73 -0.93
CA GLU A 258 -22.11 11.91 -0.69
C GLU A 258 -22.99 13.07 -0.21
N TYR A 259 -22.72 13.56 1.00
CA TYR A 259 -23.38 14.73 1.60
C TYR A 259 -22.40 15.89 1.62
N LYS A 260 -22.62 16.91 0.78
CA LYS A 260 -21.68 18.02 0.55
C LYS A 260 -21.88 19.14 1.56
N PHE A 261 -20.78 19.73 2.00
CA PHE A 261 -20.74 20.85 2.96
C PHE A 261 -19.74 21.90 2.48
N ASP A 262 -20.06 23.18 2.70
CA ASP A 262 -19.05 24.21 2.56
C ASP A 262 -17.92 23.97 3.55
N GLN A 263 -16.68 24.18 3.13
CA GLN A 263 -15.55 24.20 4.06
C GLN A 263 -15.72 25.32 5.08
N LEU A 264 -15.10 25.14 6.25
CA LEU A 264 -15.09 26.20 7.24
C LEU A 264 -14.51 27.49 6.65
N PRO A 265 -15.01 28.67 7.06
CA PRO A 265 -14.43 29.95 6.67
C PRO A 265 -12.93 29.99 6.95
N ASP A 266 -12.16 30.69 6.12
CA ASP A 266 -10.69 30.74 6.19
C ASP A 266 -10.18 31.19 7.57
N ASP A 267 -10.90 32.04 8.30
CA ASP A 267 -10.57 32.46 9.66
C ASP A 267 -10.62 31.35 10.70
N TYR A 268 -11.31 30.25 10.41
CA TYR A 268 -11.41 29.07 11.29
C TYR A 268 -10.46 27.93 10.86
N ARG A 269 -9.96 27.96 9.64
CA ARG A 269 -9.01 26.96 9.15
C ARG A 269 -7.67 27.09 9.85
N GLY A 270 -7.03 25.98 10.15
CA GLY A 270 -5.77 25.93 10.89
C GLY A 270 -5.90 26.29 12.38
N THR A 271 -7.12 26.37 12.93
CA THR A 271 -7.36 26.67 14.34
C THR A 271 -7.56 25.42 15.20
N ALA A 272 -7.42 25.58 16.52
CA ALA A 272 -7.74 24.53 17.48
C ALA A 272 -9.22 24.09 17.44
N GLN A 273 -10.14 24.99 17.06
CA GLN A 273 -11.54 24.65 16.90
C GLN A 273 -11.79 23.71 15.71
N GLU A 274 -11.18 24.00 14.56
CA GLU A 274 -11.23 23.09 13.41
C GLU A 274 -10.61 21.74 13.76
N TYR A 275 -9.44 21.74 14.39
CA TYR A 275 -8.76 20.50 14.81
C TYR A 275 -9.65 19.66 15.74
N MET A 276 -10.32 20.29 16.72
CA MET A 276 -11.29 19.61 17.60
C MET A 276 -12.49 19.07 16.82
N LEU A 277 -13.05 19.85 15.89
CA LEU A 277 -14.19 19.40 15.07
C LEU A 277 -13.82 18.17 14.22
N ASN A 278 -12.61 18.16 13.65
CA ASN A 278 -12.12 17.03 12.87
C ASN A 278 -11.89 15.79 13.74
N ILE A 279 -11.45 15.94 15.00
CA ILE A 279 -11.43 14.83 15.98
C ILE A 279 -12.84 14.28 16.17
N VAL A 280 -13.84 15.12 16.42
CA VAL A 280 -15.22 14.67 16.68
C VAL A 280 -15.82 13.99 15.43
N ARG A 281 -15.59 14.54 14.22
CA ARG A 281 -15.98 13.90 12.95
C ARG A 281 -15.33 12.52 12.79
N GLY A 282 -14.05 12.40 13.12
CA GLY A 282 -13.34 11.12 13.10
C GLY A 282 -13.91 10.10 14.09
N LEU A 283 -14.28 10.53 15.31
CA LEU A 283 -14.97 9.66 16.29
C LEU A 283 -16.33 9.18 15.78
N VAL A 284 -17.13 10.05 15.13
CA VAL A 284 -18.40 9.68 14.49
C VAL A 284 -18.17 8.62 13.42
N CYS A 285 -17.24 8.84 12.51
CA CYS A 285 -16.94 7.88 11.45
C CYS A 285 -16.48 6.53 12.02
N ASN A 286 -15.57 6.51 12.99
CA ASN A 286 -15.07 5.28 13.58
C ASN A 286 -16.17 4.47 14.29
N MET A 287 -17.09 5.14 15.02
CA MET A 287 -18.23 4.43 15.65
C MET A 287 -19.17 3.85 14.60
N LEU A 288 -19.43 4.56 13.50
CA LEU A 288 -20.28 4.05 12.43
C LEU A 288 -19.60 2.91 11.66
N ASP A 289 -18.30 3.00 11.40
CA ASP A 289 -17.51 1.94 10.76
C ASP A 289 -17.51 0.65 11.61
N ASN A 290 -17.42 0.77 12.94
CA ASN A 290 -17.54 -0.38 13.83
C ASN A 290 -18.91 -1.05 13.70
N ARG A 291 -20.02 -0.28 13.61
CA ARG A 291 -21.36 -0.84 13.34
C ARG A 291 -21.44 -1.55 12.00
N PHE A 292 -20.85 -0.96 10.94
CA PHE A 292 -20.82 -1.60 9.62
C PHE A 292 -20.01 -2.89 9.63
N SER A 293 -18.88 -2.91 10.30
CA SER A 293 -18.03 -4.10 10.44
C SER A 293 -18.78 -5.24 11.14
N GLU A 294 -19.50 -4.93 12.23
CA GLU A 294 -20.32 -5.91 12.93
C GLU A 294 -21.43 -6.48 12.03
N LEU A 295 -22.12 -5.62 11.27
CA LEU A 295 -23.19 -6.04 10.35
C LEU A 295 -22.66 -6.91 9.21
N ALA A 296 -21.47 -6.61 8.68
CA ALA A 296 -20.87 -7.40 7.60
C ALA A 296 -20.55 -8.85 8.01
N LEU A 297 -20.41 -9.11 9.31
CA LEU A 297 -20.22 -10.47 9.86
C LEU A 297 -21.52 -11.29 9.92
N ASP A 298 -22.72 -10.70 9.69
CA ASP A 298 -23.95 -11.46 9.56
C ASP A 298 -24.04 -12.09 8.15
N PRO A 299 -24.20 -13.43 8.03
CA PRO A 299 -24.38 -14.08 6.74
C PRO A 299 -25.54 -13.50 5.90
N LYS A 300 -26.54 -12.95 6.57
CA LYS A 300 -27.73 -12.36 5.94
C LYS A 300 -27.51 -10.93 5.46
N ALA A 301 -26.41 -10.27 5.84
CA ALA A 301 -26.11 -8.92 5.38
C ALA A 301 -26.21 -8.83 3.85
N SER A 302 -26.73 -7.72 3.35
CA SER A 302 -26.86 -7.45 1.91
C SER A 302 -25.52 -7.03 1.27
N PHE A 303 -24.51 -6.73 2.06
CA PHE A 303 -23.20 -6.25 1.66
C PHE A 303 -22.07 -7.11 2.27
N THR A 304 -20.90 -7.03 1.67
CA THR A 304 -19.65 -7.64 2.16
C THR A 304 -18.81 -6.66 2.98
N GLY A 305 -19.08 -5.37 2.85
CA GLY A 305 -18.43 -4.30 3.59
C GLY A 305 -19.17 -2.99 3.40
N ALA A 306 -19.12 -2.16 4.42
CA ALA A 306 -19.60 -0.78 4.37
C ALA A 306 -18.68 0.08 5.26
N GLY A 307 -18.71 1.39 5.06
CA GLY A 307 -17.90 2.33 5.82
C GLY A 307 -18.27 3.77 5.53
N CYS A 308 -17.65 4.70 6.25
CA CYS A 308 -17.84 6.12 6.04
C CYS A 308 -16.56 6.92 6.28
N TYR A 309 -16.50 8.11 5.73
CA TYR A 309 -15.46 9.08 6.05
C TYR A 309 -15.95 10.51 5.79
N TYR A 310 -15.24 11.47 6.36
CA TYR A 310 -15.39 12.90 6.09
C TYR A 310 -14.11 13.43 5.48
N GLY A 311 -14.19 14.17 4.38
CA GLY A 311 -13.04 14.73 3.69
C GLY A 311 -13.39 15.73 2.61
N GLU A 312 -12.38 16.27 1.93
CA GLU A 312 -12.54 17.18 0.80
C GLU A 312 -13.16 16.44 -0.40
N ALA A 313 -14.20 17.00 -0.98
CA ALA A 313 -14.79 16.57 -2.25
C ALA A 313 -14.19 17.35 -3.43
N ALA A 314 -13.91 18.62 -3.22
CA ALA A 314 -13.26 19.53 -4.14
C ALA A 314 -12.77 20.76 -3.34
N LYS A 315 -11.92 21.58 -3.91
CA LYS A 315 -11.51 22.82 -3.23
C LYS A 315 -12.74 23.63 -2.79
N LYS A 316 -12.74 24.09 -1.53
CA LYS A 316 -13.83 24.81 -0.85
C LYS A 316 -15.11 23.98 -0.60
N MET A 317 -15.08 22.67 -0.83
CA MET A 317 -16.21 21.76 -0.60
C MET A 317 -15.72 20.50 0.12
N ASP A 318 -16.26 20.24 1.29
CA ASP A 318 -16.11 18.97 2.00
C ASP A 318 -17.32 18.08 1.77
N ALA A 319 -17.18 16.77 2.08
CA ALA A 319 -18.32 15.89 2.10
C ALA A 319 -18.19 14.80 3.18
N PHE A 320 -19.32 14.33 3.65
CA PHE A 320 -19.46 13.09 4.38
C PHE A 320 -19.91 11.99 3.40
N TYR A 321 -19.18 10.88 3.42
CA TYR A 321 -19.41 9.74 2.53
C TYR A 321 -19.86 8.53 3.32
N GLY A 322 -20.97 7.91 2.89
CA GLY A 322 -21.37 6.55 3.27
C GLY A 322 -21.17 5.62 2.08
N ILE A 323 -20.52 4.48 2.28
CA ILE A 323 -20.14 3.57 1.21
C ILE A 323 -20.57 2.16 1.56
N THR A 324 -21.02 1.39 0.56
CA THR A 324 -21.26 -0.05 0.72
C THR A 324 -20.84 -0.84 -0.52
N ILE A 325 -20.39 -2.07 -0.29
CA ILE A 325 -20.02 -3.06 -1.31
C ILE A 325 -21.10 -4.16 -1.30
N PRO A 326 -22.10 -4.07 -2.15
CA PRO A 326 -23.21 -5.02 -2.20
C PRO A 326 -22.76 -6.46 -2.49
N LYS A 327 -23.51 -7.42 -1.95
CA LYS A 327 -23.50 -8.78 -2.48
C LYS A 327 -24.23 -8.80 -3.82
N GLU A 328 -23.74 -9.57 -4.79
CA GLU A 328 -24.32 -9.64 -6.12
C GLU A 328 -25.82 -9.98 -6.08
N GLY A 329 -26.60 -9.22 -6.78
CA GLY A 329 -28.07 -9.33 -6.84
C GLY A 329 -28.82 -8.71 -5.68
N ARG A 330 -28.10 -8.13 -4.68
CA ARG A 330 -28.67 -7.48 -3.49
C ARG A 330 -28.38 -5.98 -3.42
N GLU A 331 -28.09 -5.35 -4.54
CA GLU A 331 -27.63 -3.95 -4.60
C GLU A 331 -28.68 -2.99 -4.01
N THR A 332 -29.97 -3.20 -4.33
CA THR A 332 -31.06 -2.38 -3.77
C THR A 332 -31.20 -2.55 -2.26
N GLU A 333 -31.05 -3.78 -1.75
CA GLU A 333 -31.09 -4.05 -0.31
C GLU A 333 -29.89 -3.41 0.39
N ALA A 334 -28.69 -3.49 -0.19
CA ALA A 334 -27.47 -2.89 0.36
C ALA A 334 -27.56 -1.36 0.41
N PHE A 335 -28.17 -0.73 -0.57
CA PHE A 335 -28.46 0.71 -0.53
C PHE A 335 -29.41 1.04 0.64
N ASN A 336 -30.48 0.28 0.79
CA ASN A 336 -31.43 0.50 1.87
C ASN A 336 -30.84 0.23 3.26
N ASP A 337 -29.97 -0.78 3.39
CA ASP A 337 -29.26 -1.06 4.66
C ASP A 337 -28.27 0.05 5.00
N LEU A 338 -27.54 0.59 4.01
CA LEU A 338 -26.68 1.76 4.21
C LEU A 338 -27.50 2.96 4.68
N LEU A 339 -28.60 3.26 3.97
CA LEU A 339 -29.51 4.37 4.31
C LEU A 339 -30.11 4.21 5.71
N PHE A 340 -30.49 2.97 6.08
CA PHE A 340 -31.01 2.64 7.42
C PHE A 340 -30.00 2.97 8.52
N GLN A 341 -28.72 2.61 8.35
CA GLN A 341 -27.69 2.88 9.35
C GLN A 341 -27.36 4.37 9.47
N LEU A 342 -27.32 5.08 8.34
CA LEU A 342 -27.13 6.53 8.33
C LEU A 342 -28.31 7.24 9.00
N GLU A 343 -29.53 6.81 8.76
CA GLU A 343 -30.73 7.37 9.39
C GLU A 343 -30.80 7.00 10.89
N LYS A 344 -30.36 5.78 11.28
CA LYS A 344 -30.23 5.40 12.68
C LYS A 344 -29.26 6.30 13.43
N MET A 345 -28.10 6.59 12.81
CA MET A 345 -27.13 7.55 13.35
C MET A 345 -27.74 8.96 13.44
N HIS A 346 -28.43 9.41 12.40
CA HIS A 346 -29.06 10.74 12.38
C HIS A 346 -30.12 10.95 13.47
N ARG A 347 -30.99 9.94 13.72
CA ARG A 347 -32.07 10.05 14.72
C ARG A 347 -31.61 9.85 16.16
N TYR A 348 -30.77 8.84 16.37
CA TYR A 348 -30.47 8.35 17.73
C TYR A 348 -29.01 8.52 18.12
N GLY A 349 -28.11 8.78 17.17
CA GLY A 349 -26.68 8.88 17.43
C GLY A 349 -26.07 7.56 17.86
N PHE A 350 -25.19 7.65 18.84
CA PHE A 350 -24.39 6.55 19.40
C PHE A 350 -24.64 6.38 20.89
N THR A 351 -24.12 5.28 21.47
CA THR A 351 -24.16 4.99 22.90
C THR A 351 -22.89 5.47 23.61
N GLN A 352 -22.92 5.52 24.95
CA GLN A 352 -21.74 5.90 25.74
C GLN A 352 -20.62 4.87 25.58
N SER A 353 -20.96 3.57 25.55
CA SER A 353 -19.98 2.50 25.38
C SER A 353 -19.26 2.56 24.03
N GLU A 354 -19.94 2.88 22.93
CA GLU A 354 -19.32 3.12 21.62
C GLU A 354 -18.33 4.29 21.68
N LEU A 355 -18.74 5.42 22.26
CA LEU A 355 -17.89 6.59 22.39
C LEU A 355 -16.65 6.32 23.25
N ASP A 356 -16.79 5.61 24.37
CA ASP A 356 -15.66 5.33 25.26
C ASP A 356 -14.62 4.42 24.59
N ARG A 357 -15.06 3.47 23.75
CA ARG A 357 -14.15 2.64 22.92
C ARG A 357 -13.31 3.47 21.96
N VAL A 358 -13.96 4.25 21.08
CA VAL A 358 -13.22 5.01 20.07
C VAL A 358 -12.36 6.13 20.67
N LYS A 359 -12.74 6.67 21.85
CA LYS A 359 -11.88 7.57 22.62
C LYS A 359 -10.62 6.87 23.11
N SER A 360 -10.74 5.65 23.63
CA SER A 360 -9.60 4.86 24.09
C SER A 360 -8.66 4.52 22.93
N GLU A 361 -9.20 4.14 21.78
CA GLU A 361 -8.43 3.89 20.56
C GLU A 361 -7.70 5.14 20.09
N LYS A 362 -8.41 6.28 20.00
CA LYS A 362 -7.82 7.57 19.62
C LYS A 362 -6.69 8.00 20.56
N LEU A 363 -6.91 7.88 21.87
CA LEU A 363 -5.90 8.23 22.87
C LEU A 363 -4.63 7.38 22.71
N ASN A 364 -4.78 6.06 22.58
CA ASN A 364 -3.65 5.14 22.43
C ASN A 364 -2.90 5.34 21.11
N SER A 365 -3.60 5.59 20.02
CA SER A 365 -2.94 5.90 18.73
C SER A 365 -2.14 7.20 18.80
N MET A 366 -2.66 8.23 19.48
CA MET A 366 -1.97 9.51 19.67
C MET A 366 -0.81 9.40 20.65
N GLU A 367 -0.92 8.56 21.68
CA GLU A 367 0.20 8.25 22.58
C GLU A 367 1.36 7.62 21.82
N LYS A 368 1.08 6.63 20.97
CA LYS A 368 2.08 5.99 20.10
C LYS A 368 2.70 7.01 19.14
N TYR A 369 1.87 7.81 18.48
CA TYR A 369 2.34 8.87 17.57
C TYR A 369 3.31 9.84 18.27
N TYR A 370 2.97 10.25 19.49
CA TYR A 370 3.83 11.10 20.33
C TYR A 370 5.11 10.40 20.75
N ASN A 371 5.03 9.14 21.21
CA ASN A 371 6.21 8.37 21.62
C ASN A 371 7.19 8.17 20.47
N GLU A 372 6.69 7.98 19.26
CA GLU A 372 7.49 7.80 18.04
C GLU A 372 7.91 9.12 17.36
N ARG A 373 7.62 10.30 17.91
CA ARG A 373 7.87 11.60 17.25
C ARG A 373 9.31 11.80 16.78
N ASN A 374 10.28 11.29 17.54
CA ASN A 374 11.72 11.42 17.23
C ASN A 374 12.23 10.35 16.24
N THR A 375 11.42 9.37 15.91
CA THR A 375 11.75 8.28 14.95
C THR A 375 10.93 8.40 13.66
N ARG A 376 10.22 9.53 13.48
CA ARG A 376 9.43 9.81 12.27
C ARG A 376 10.34 10.07 11.07
N LYS A 377 10.04 9.44 9.96
CA LYS A 377 10.85 9.54 8.75
C LYS A 377 10.74 10.90 8.08
N ASN A 378 11.84 11.33 7.43
CA ASN A 378 11.91 12.57 6.66
C ASN A 378 10.75 12.72 5.68
N ILE A 379 10.45 11.69 4.89
CA ILE A 379 9.36 11.69 3.91
C ILE A 379 7.97 11.92 4.53
N THR A 380 7.73 11.41 5.75
CA THR A 380 6.46 11.62 6.45
C THR A 380 6.27 13.08 6.83
N LEU A 381 7.33 13.71 7.34
CA LEU A 381 7.33 15.13 7.72
C LEU A 381 7.24 16.04 6.49
N ALA A 382 7.90 15.68 5.39
CA ALA A 382 7.79 16.41 4.13
C ALA A 382 6.34 16.40 3.58
N ARG A 383 5.64 15.26 3.68
CA ARG A 383 4.23 15.16 3.26
C ARG A 383 3.28 16.04 4.10
N GLU A 384 3.56 16.24 5.38
CA GLU A 384 2.79 17.17 6.21
C GLU A 384 2.94 18.62 5.70
N CYS A 385 4.15 19.02 5.31
CA CYS A 385 4.40 20.33 4.72
C CYS A 385 3.66 20.49 3.37
N ILE A 386 3.62 19.45 2.53
CA ILE A 386 2.88 19.46 1.26
C ILE A 386 1.39 19.69 1.53
N ARG A 387 0.74 18.89 2.41
CA ARG A 387 -0.68 19.04 2.74
C ARG A 387 -1.01 20.41 3.36
N HIS A 388 -0.11 20.92 4.18
CA HIS A 388 -0.27 22.29 4.69
C HIS A 388 -0.25 23.33 3.56
N PHE A 389 0.63 23.17 2.57
CA PHE A 389 0.70 24.10 1.43
C PHE A 389 -0.52 23.98 0.51
N GLU A 390 -0.91 22.76 0.14
CA GLU A 390 -1.96 22.49 -0.86
C GLU A 390 -3.38 22.68 -0.29
N ASP A 391 -3.61 22.17 0.92
CA ASP A 391 -4.95 22.06 1.51
C ASP A 391 -5.16 22.99 2.71
N GLY A 392 -4.07 23.64 3.21
CA GLY A 392 -4.13 24.42 4.44
C GLY A 392 -4.32 23.56 5.70
N GLU A 393 -4.00 22.25 5.63
CA GLU A 393 -4.12 21.33 6.76
C GLU A 393 -3.28 21.83 7.95
N SER A 394 -3.85 21.74 9.16
CA SER A 394 -3.13 22.10 10.38
C SER A 394 -1.91 21.22 10.62
N MET A 395 -0.79 21.80 10.97
CA MET A 395 0.49 21.14 11.18
C MET A 395 1.11 21.60 12.50
N PRO A 396 0.48 21.31 13.67
CA PRO A 396 0.90 21.88 14.96
C PRO A 396 2.08 21.16 15.60
N GLY A 397 2.44 19.96 15.13
CA GLY A 397 3.49 19.10 15.67
C GLY A 397 3.02 18.14 16.77
N ALA A 398 3.67 16.99 16.84
CA ALA A 398 3.25 15.84 17.67
C ALA A 398 3.12 16.15 19.17
N GLN A 399 3.96 17.05 19.70
CA GLN A 399 3.88 17.48 21.10
C GLN A 399 2.56 18.19 21.39
N TRP A 400 2.23 19.19 20.57
CA TRP A 400 0.99 19.94 20.73
C TRP A 400 -0.24 19.05 20.52
N GLU A 401 -0.22 18.19 19.53
CA GLU A 401 -1.34 17.26 19.25
C GLU A 401 -1.61 16.32 20.42
N TRP A 402 -0.55 15.80 21.03
CA TRP A 402 -0.67 14.93 22.20
C TRP A 402 -1.22 15.68 23.42
N GLU A 403 -0.68 16.87 23.74
CA GLU A 403 -1.17 17.70 24.83
C GLU A 403 -2.63 18.14 24.60
N PHE A 404 -2.97 18.49 23.39
CA PHE A 404 -4.32 18.90 23.02
C PHE A 404 -5.31 17.75 23.16
N ILE A 405 -5.01 16.56 22.64
CA ILE A 405 -5.92 15.42 22.71
C ILE A 405 -6.16 14.98 24.14
N GLN A 406 -5.13 14.98 24.98
CA GLN A 406 -5.26 14.67 26.41
C GLN A 406 -6.19 15.65 27.14
N ALA A 407 -6.15 16.92 26.79
CA ALA A 407 -6.97 17.95 27.40
C ALA A 407 -8.41 17.91 26.87
N VAL A 408 -8.61 17.71 25.57
CA VAL A 408 -9.89 17.91 24.90
C VAL A 408 -10.75 16.63 24.85
N LEU A 409 -10.13 15.46 24.64
CA LEU A 409 -10.87 14.20 24.46
C LEU A 409 -11.78 13.83 25.64
N PRO A 410 -11.37 14.02 26.92
CA PRO A 410 -12.27 13.82 28.07
C PRO A 410 -13.50 14.74 28.08
N MET A 411 -13.39 15.94 27.47
CA MET A 411 -14.46 16.95 27.42
C MET A 411 -15.49 16.67 26.30
N VAL A 412 -15.14 15.84 25.32
CA VAL A 412 -16.07 15.47 24.23
C VAL A 412 -17.18 14.60 24.82
N SER A 413 -18.37 15.17 24.95
CA SER A 413 -19.56 14.46 25.45
C SER A 413 -20.27 13.66 24.37
N LEU A 414 -21.07 12.67 24.76
CA LEU A 414 -21.97 11.96 23.85
C LEU A 414 -22.92 12.90 23.11
N GLU A 415 -23.44 13.91 23.81
CA GLU A 415 -24.30 14.95 23.23
C GLU A 415 -23.56 15.71 22.09
N THR A 416 -22.31 16.11 22.33
CA THR A 416 -21.48 16.78 21.30
C THR A 416 -21.34 15.91 20.06
N VAL A 417 -20.98 14.64 20.24
CA VAL A 417 -20.79 13.71 19.12
C VAL A 417 -22.09 13.44 18.37
N ASN A 418 -23.20 13.23 19.10
CA ASN A 418 -24.50 12.99 18.48
C ASN A 418 -25.02 14.21 17.73
N ASN A 419 -24.72 15.43 18.19
CA ASN A 419 -25.07 16.65 17.46
C ASN A 419 -24.27 16.76 16.15
N VAL A 420 -22.98 16.42 16.14
CA VAL A 420 -22.17 16.38 14.91
C VAL A 420 -22.68 15.29 13.97
N ALA A 421 -22.93 14.07 14.48
CA ALA A 421 -23.48 12.97 13.69
C ALA A 421 -24.78 13.34 12.98
N LYS A 422 -25.67 14.00 13.72
CA LYS A 422 -26.93 14.51 13.16
C LYS A 422 -26.72 15.54 12.05
N ALA A 423 -25.73 16.41 12.18
CA ALA A 423 -25.44 17.45 11.21
C ALA A 423 -24.80 16.93 9.91
N LEU A 424 -24.29 15.69 9.88
CA LEU A 424 -23.67 15.09 8.69
C LEU A 424 -24.68 14.60 7.64
N ILE A 425 -25.96 14.54 7.97
CA ILE A 425 -27.01 14.08 7.07
C ILE A 425 -27.93 15.24 6.69
N HIS A 426 -28.19 15.40 5.40
CA HIS A 426 -29.10 16.40 4.86
C HIS A 426 -29.89 15.84 3.65
N PRO A 427 -31.01 16.47 3.19
CA PRO A 427 -31.97 15.85 2.26
C PRO A 427 -31.45 15.66 0.83
N ASN A 428 -30.36 16.29 0.41
CA ASN A 428 -29.93 16.35 -0.99
C ASN A 428 -28.55 15.68 -1.25
N PRO A 429 -28.37 14.36 -0.96
CA PRO A 429 -27.13 13.67 -1.24
C PRO A 429 -26.91 13.48 -2.75
N THR A 430 -25.65 13.22 -3.14
CA THR A 430 -25.33 12.53 -4.39
C THR A 430 -25.29 11.03 -4.10
N VAL A 431 -25.98 10.23 -4.92
CA VAL A 431 -25.90 8.77 -4.86
C VAL A 431 -25.17 8.28 -6.10
N ALA A 432 -23.98 7.75 -5.93
CA ALA A 432 -23.17 7.18 -7.00
C ALA A 432 -23.19 5.66 -6.92
N ILE A 433 -23.59 4.99 -8.00
CA ILE A 433 -23.66 3.53 -8.08
C ILE A 433 -22.84 3.06 -9.27
N SER A 434 -21.94 2.13 -9.02
CA SER A 434 -21.20 1.43 -10.07
C SER A 434 -21.35 -0.08 -9.92
N GLY A 435 -21.20 -0.80 -11.02
CA GLY A 435 -21.27 -2.26 -10.99
C GLY A 435 -21.05 -2.93 -12.34
N PRO A 436 -21.09 -4.27 -12.34
CA PRO A 436 -20.94 -5.05 -13.56
C PRO A 436 -22.11 -4.86 -14.52
N GLU A 437 -21.83 -4.81 -15.82
CA GLU A 437 -22.85 -4.89 -16.87
C GLU A 437 -23.18 -6.37 -17.15
N LYS A 438 -24.13 -6.89 -16.38
CA LYS A 438 -24.42 -8.33 -16.34
C LYS A 438 -25.87 -8.59 -15.94
N GLU A 439 -26.49 -9.61 -16.53
CA GLU A 439 -27.79 -10.13 -16.10
C GLU A 439 -27.68 -10.73 -14.67
N GLY A 440 -28.65 -10.43 -13.82
CA GLY A 440 -28.69 -10.88 -12.41
C GLY A 440 -28.12 -9.88 -11.40
N VAL A 441 -27.46 -8.81 -11.83
CA VAL A 441 -27.09 -7.66 -10.99
C VAL A 441 -28.30 -6.71 -10.93
N ASN A 442 -28.76 -6.40 -9.73
CA ASN A 442 -29.97 -5.59 -9.51
C ASN A 442 -29.59 -4.15 -9.13
N ILE A 443 -28.90 -3.43 -10.03
CA ILE A 443 -28.63 -2.00 -9.85
C ILE A 443 -29.99 -1.27 -9.72
N PRO A 444 -30.24 -0.58 -8.58
CA PRO A 444 -31.50 0.15 -8.41
C PRO A 444 -31.62 1.30 -9.42
N SER A 445 -32.81 1.52 -9.94
CA SER A 445 -33.07 2.66 -10.82
C SER A 445 -33.04 3.98 -10.05
N GLU A 446 -32.91 5.11 -10.76
CA GLU A 446 -32.96 6.45 -10.15
C GLU A 446 -34.27 6.64 -9.38
N GLU A 447 -35.42 6.19 -9.94
CA GLU A 447 -36.73 6.29 -9.30
C GLU A 447 -36.77 5.50 -7.98
N THR A 448 -36.20 4.31 -7.95
CA THR A 448 -36.10 3.47 -6.73
C THR A 448 -35.28 4.16 -5.65
N ILE A 449 -34.14 4.73 -6.02
CA ILE A 449 -33.25 5.45 -5.08
C ILE A 449 -33.97 6.69 -4.52
N ILE A 450 -34.59 7.50 -5.37
CA ILE A 450 -35.33 8.70 -4.95
C ILE A 450 -36.51 8.34 -4.03
N ALA A 451 -37.22 7.25 -4.33
CA ALA A 451 -38.32 6.76 -3.48
C ALA A 451 -37.78 6.32 -2.11
N SER A 452 -36.69 5.57 -2.05
CA SER A 452 -36.08 5.16 -0.76
C SER A 452 -35.61 6.36 0.07
N LEU A 453 -34.96 7.35 -0.58
CA LEU A 453 -34.58 8.59 0.10
C LEU A 453 -35.78 9.39 0.63
N ALA A 454 -36.85 9.44 -0.11
CA ALA A 454 -38.08 10.14 0.31
C ALA A 454 -38.81 9.43 1.47
N ASP A 455 -38.66 8.09 1.57
CA ASP A 455 -39.28 7.27 2.64
C ASP A 455 -38.39 7.09 3.89
N GLN A 456 -37.17 7.60 3.85
CA GLN A 456 -36.20 7.35 4.93
C GLN A 456 -36.72 7.81 6.32
N GLU A 457 -37.47 8.91 6.39
CA GLU A 457 -38.06 9.40 7.65
C GLU A 457 -39.12 8.45 8.25
N ASN A 458 -39.69 7.54 7.44
CA ASN A 458 -40.71 6.56 7.86
C ASN A 458 -40.11 5.22 8.27
N LEU A 459 -38.82 5.03 8.13
CA LEU A 459 -38.15 3.78 8.51
C LEU A 459 -38.39 3.46 9.99
N ALA A 460 -38.80 2.23 10.28
CA ALA A 460 -38.95 1.73 11.65
C ALA A 460 -37.58 1.41 12.22
N ILE A 461 -37.02 2.33 12.99
CA ILE A 461 -35.67 2.23 13.56
C ILE A 461 -35.75 2.26 15.08
N GLU A 462 -35.06 1.34 15.73
CA GLU A 462 -34.87 1.31 17.18
C GLU A 462 -33.56 1.97 17.58
N ALA A 463 -33.56 2.63 18.76
CA ALA A 463 -32.36 3.22 19.32
C ALA A 463 -31.33 2.13 19.62
N PRO A 464 -30.01 2.44 19.51
CA PRO A 464 -28.98 1.49 19.91
C PRO A 464 -29.00 1.24 21.43
N GLU A 465 -28.72 0.01 21.82
CA GLU A 465 -28.65 -0.39 23.23
C GLU A 465 -27.22 -0.38 23.74
N GLU A 466 -27.05 -0.12 25.06
CA GLU A 466 -25.76 -0.25 25.73
C GLU A 466 -25.38 -1.73 25.84
N GLU A 467 -24.09 -2.04 25.64
CA GLU A 467 -23.54 -3.39 25.66
C GLU A 467 -22.43 -3.52 26.71
N GLU A 468 -22.51 -4.52 27.54
CA GLU A 468 -21.41 -4.92 28.43
C GLU A 468 -20.43 -5.84 27.69
N ILE A 469 -19.14 -5.54 27.82
CA ILE A 469 -18.07 -6.25 27.09
C ILE A 469 -17.17 -6.97 28.11
N ASP A 470 -17.01 -8.30 27.91
CA ASP A 470 -15.94 -9.07 28.56
C ASP A 470 -14.60 -8.71 27.96
N THR A 471 -13.61 -8.32 28.75
CA THR A 471 -12.27 -7.96 28.32
C THR A 471 -11.18 -8.94 28.77
N GLU A 472 -11.55 -9.98 29.53
CA GLU A 472 -10.63 -10.99 30.04
C GLU A 472 -10.34 -12.06 28.98
N LEU A 473 -9.24 -11.90 28.23
CA LEU A 473 -8.89 -12.80 27.13
C LEU A 473 -8.68 -14.25 27.54
N VAL A 474 -8.05 -14.49 28.70
CA VAL A 474 -7.71 -15.82 29.18
C VAL A 474 -8.21 -15.99 30.61
N LYS A 475 -9.34 -16.68 30.79
CA LYS A 475 -9.98 -16.91 32.11
C LYS A 475 -9.13 -17.75 33.09
N LYS A 476 -8.22 -18.55 32.55
CA LYS A 476 -7.34 -19.40 33.37
C LYS A 476 -5.94 -19.45 32.77
N ALA A 477 -5.04 -18.71 33.37
CA ALA A 477 -3.65 -18.72 32.98
C ALA A 477 -3.02 -20.12 33.05
N PRO A 478 -2.11 -20.48 32.10
CA PRO A 478 -1.40 -21.75 32.11
C PRO A 478 -0.42 -21.83 33.31
N ARG A 479 0.11 -23.05 33.56
CA ARG A 479 1.16 -23.21 34.55
C ARG A 479 2.47 -22.63 34.03
N LYS A 480 3.03 -21.66 34.75
CA LYS A 480 4.27 -20.99 34.38
C LYS A 480 5.44 -21.96 34.16
N GLY A 481 6.12 -21.87 33.02
CA GLY A 481 7.36 -22.58 32.76
C GLY A 481 8.60 -21.85 33.35
N LYS A 482 9.79 -22.23 32.86
CA LYS A 482 11.06 -21.64 33.31
C LYS A 482 12.00 -21.47 32.09
N ILE A 483 12.90 -20.51 32.15
CA ILE A 483 14.06 -20.44 31.26
C ILE A 483 15.01 -21.56 31.65
N LYS A 484 15.29 -22.48 30.72
CA LYS A 484 16.22 -23.61 30.90
C LYS A 484 17.65 -23.22 30.57
N SER A 485 17.85 -22.43 29.52
CA SER A 485 19.14 -21.87 29.11
C SER A 485 18.95 -20.52 28.45
N SER A 486 19.95 -19.65 28.61
CA SER A 486 20.09 -18.37 27.93
C SER A 486 21.49 -18.29 27.33
N LYS A 487 21.61 -17.84 26.09
CA LYS A 487 22.88 -17.65 25.39
C LYS A 487 22.76 -16.40 24.53
N TYR A 488 23.80 -15.58 24.51
CA TYR A 488 23.94 -14.51 23.56
C TYR A 488 24.64 -15.02 22.30
N ASN A 489 24.08 -14.72 21.13
CA ASN A 489 24.63 -15.05 19.82
C ASN A 489 25.19 -13.77 19.16
N GLU A 490 26.52 -13.64 19.18
CA GLU A 490 27.22 -12.47 18.65
C GLU A 490 27.09 -12.30 17.13
N GLU A 491 26.83 -13.41 16.38
CA GLU A 491 26.75 -13.37 14.92
C GLU A 491 25.53 -12.60 14.42
N ILE A 492 24.45 -12.55 15.19
CA ILE A 492 23.17 -11.94 14.84
C ILE A 492 22.67 -10.98 15.91
N ASP A 493 23.52 -10.63 16.86
CA ASP A 493 23.20 -9.72 17.97
C ASP A 493 21.88 -10.07 18.66
N ALA A 494 21.72 -11.31 19.10
CA ALA A 494 20.46 -11.80 19.64
C ALA A 494 20.66 -12.65 20.90
N THR A 495 19.73 -12.55 21.85
CA THR A 495 19.64 -13.43 23.02
C THR A 495 18.75 -14.63 22.71
N GLU A 496 19.28 -15.82 22.86
CA GLU A 496 18.60 -17.10 22.61
C GLU A 496 18.21 -17.76 23.93
N TRP A 497 16.91 -18.04 24.12
CA TRP A 497 16.44 -18.86 25.22
C TRP A 497 15.91 -20.21 24.74
N VAL A 498 16.07 -21.21 25.62
CA VAL A 498 15.32 -22.45 25.55
C VAL A 498 14.48 -22.54 26.81
N LEU A 499 13.18 -22.65 26.66
CA LEU A 499 12.25 -22.80 27.79
C LEU A 499 12.18 -24.25 28.28
N SER A 500 11.63 -24.47 29.49
CA SER A 500 11.54 -25.79 30.09
C SER A 500 10.68 -26.79 29.30
N ASN A 501 9.76 -26.29 28.47
CA ASN A 501 8.92 -27.08 27.57
C ASN A 501 9.54 -27.27 26.18
N GLY A 502 10.77 -26.76 25.94
CA GLY A 502 11.52 -26.93 24.69
C GLY A 502 11.29 -25.86 23.64
N ILE A 503 10.47 -24.85 23.90
CA ILE A 503 10.28 -23.71 22.99
C ILE A 503 11.58 -22.89 22.93
N LYS A 504 11.95 -22.46 21.72
CA LYS A 504 13.05 -21.52 21.46
C LYS A 504 12.50 -20.11 21.34
N VAL A 505 13.13 -19.15 22.04
CA VAL A 505 12.77 -17.74 22.01
C VAL A 505 14.01 -16.91 21.72
N ILE A 506 13.93 -16.03 20.74
CA ILE A 506 15.03 -15.21 20.26
C ILE A 506 14.63 -13.74 20.45
N PHE A 507 15.50 -12.95 21.04
CA PHE A 507 15.32 -11.52 21.23
C PHE A 507 16.42 -10.74 20.54
N HIS A 508 16.02 -9.75 19.76
CA HIS A 508 16.89 -8.71 19.24
C HIS A 508 16.33 -7.34 19.69
N PRO A 509 16.79 -6.82 20.84
CA PRO A 509 16.35 -5.52 21.36
C PRO A 509 16.85 -4.39 20.46
N THR A 510 15.94 -3.45 20.12
CA THR A 510 16.25 -2.24 19.35
C THR A 510 15.55 -1.02 19.92
N GLU A 511 16.06 0.17 19.56
CA GLU A 511 15.46 1.46 19.89
C GLU A 511 14.99 2.22 18.63
N PHE A 512 14.90 1.55 17.47
CA PHE A 512 14.49 2.17 16.20
C PHE A 512 13.07 2.75 16.25
N LYS A 513 12.22 2.13 17.05
CA LYS A 513 10.87 2.58 17.40
C LYS A 513 10.73 2.59 18.92
N ALA A 514 10.22 3.70 19.46
CA ALA A 514 10.08 3.86 20.90
C ALA A 514 9.01 2.94 21.50
N ASP A 515 7.99 2.58 20.73
CA ASP A 515 6.81 1.82 21.23
C ASP A 515 6.36 0.73 20.24
N GLU A 516 7.32 -0.13 19.86
CA GLU A 516 7.04 -1.25 18.97
C GLU A 516 7.76 -2.52 19.39
N ILE A 517 7.02 -3.62 19.48
CA ILE A 517 7.54 -4.98 19.59
C ILE A 517 6.95 -5.80 18.46
N LEU A 518 7.81 -6.37 17.60
CA LEU A 518 7.44 -7.29 16.54
C LEU A 518 7.69 -8.73 16.96
N MET A 519 6.76 -9.63 16.68
CA MET A 519 6.88 -11.06 16.88
C MET A 519 6.80 -11.81 15.55
N ARG A 520 7.56 -12.91 15.43
CA ARG A 520 7.34 -13.96 14.43
C ARG A 520 7.65 -15.31 15.04
N ALA A 521 6.63 -16.16 15.12
CA ALA A 521 6.78 -17.58 15.46
C ALA A 521 6.66 -18.38 14.17
N PHE A 522 7.58 -19.29 13.87
CA PHE A 522 7.56 -20.06 12.62
C PHE A 522 8.11 -21.47 12.81
N SER A 523 7.58 -22.41 12.02
CA SER A 523 8.11 -23.77 11.88
C SER A 523 8.06 -24.25 10.41
N LYS A 524 8.76 -25.35 10.13
CA LYS A 524 8.79 -25.99 8.80
C LYS A 524 7.61 -26.92 8.63
N GLY A 525 7.02 -26.98 7.44
CA GLY A 525 5.93 -27.87 7.11
C GLY A 525 4.97 -27.23 6.10
N GLY A 526 4.11 -26.36 6.57
CA GLY A 526 3.15 -25.63 5.76
C GLY A 526 2.22 -26.52 4.96
N LEU A 527 1.78 -26.04 3.79
CA LEU A 527 0.93 -26.80 2.85
C LEU A 527 1.64 -28.04 2.29
N SER A 528 3.00 -28.12 2.37
CA SER A 528 3.73 -29.32 1.92
C SER A 528 3.35 -30.57 2.72
N GLN A 529 2.91 -30.42 3.97
CA GLN A 529 2.46 -31.51 4.83
C GLN A 529 0.97 -31.89 4.61
N VAL A 530 0.25 -31.11 3.79
CA VAL A 530 -1.19 -31.28 3.59
C VAL A 530 -1.45 -32.16 2.37
N LYS A 531 -2.41 -33.10 2.47
CA LYS A 531 -2.83 -33.91 1.35
C LYS A 531 -3.49 -33.04 0.27
N THR A 532 -3.33 -33.44 -0.99
CA THR A 532 -3.88 -32.69 -2.15
C THR A 532 -5.39 -32.43 -2.03
N GLU A 533 -6.15 -33.40 -1.53
CA GLU A 533 -7.60 -33.31 -1.35
C GLU A 533 -8.02 -32.27 -0.31
N ASP A 534 -7.16 -31.96 0.66
CA ASP A 534 -7.42 -31.01 1.75
C ASP A 534 -6.86 -29.60 1.45
N LEU A 535 -6.06 -29.41 0.39
CA LEU A 535 -5.45 -28.13 0.05
C LEU A 535 -6.44 -26.97 -0.07
N PRO A 536 -7.63 -27.11 -0.69
CA PRO A 536 -8.60 -26.02 -0.74
C PRO A 536 -8.99 -25.48 0.65
N SER A 537 -9.24 -26.40 1.60
CA SER A 537 -9.55 -26.01 2.98
C SER A 537 -8.32 -25.49 3.73
N ALA A 538 -7.14 -26.00 3.43
CA ALA A 538 -5.88 -25.59 4.04
C ALA A 538 -5.47 -24.16 3.67
N GLN A 539 -5.64 -23.78 2.41
CA GLN A 539 -5.34 -22.43 1.94
C GLN A 539 -6.19 -21.35 2.63
N LEU A 540 -7.41 -21.69 3.04
CA LEU A 540 -8.32 -20.77 3.71
C LEU A 540 -8.40 -20.98 5.24
N ALA A 541 -7.67 -21.97 5.79
CA ALA A 541 -7.81 -22.36 7.19
C ALA A 541 -7.50 -21.19 8.17
N SER A 542 -6.43 -20.46 7.96
CA SER A 542 -6.05 -19.35 8.81
C SER A 542 -7.07 -18.22 8.78
N TYR A 543 -7.62 -17.90 7.61
CA TYR A 543 -8.68 -16.89 7.46
C TYR A 543 -9.97 -17.31 8.16
N ILE A 544 -10.39 -18.57 8.01
CA ILE A 544 -11.57 -19.12 8.68
C ILE A 544 -11.42 -19.05 10.19
N ILE A 545 -10.23 -19.37 10.72
CA ILE A 545 -9.98 -19.26 12.17
C ILE A 545 -10.03 -17.81 12.63
N SER A 546 -9.39 -16.89 11.92
CA SER A 546 -9.40 -15.46 12.28
C SER A 546 -10.83 -14.90 12.27
N MET A 547 -11.64 -15.24 11.29
CA MET A 547 -13.06 -14.83 11.21
C MET A 547 -13.94 -15.49 12.29
N SER A 548 -13.54 -16.64 12.80
CA SER A 548 -14.26 -17.34 13.88
C SER A 548 -14.07 -16.70 15.26
N GLY A 549 -13.07 -15.79 15.39
CA GLY A 549 -12.64 -15.30 16.70
C GLY A 549 -11.70 -16.29 17.40
N ILE A 550 -11.50 -16.15 18.73
CA ILE A 550 -10.51 -16.93 19.47
C ILE A 550 -10.99 -17.21 20.91
N GLY A 551 -10.67 -18.39 21.43
CA GLY A 551 -11.09 -18.78 22.79
C GLY A 551 -12.61 -18.73 22.93
N HIS A 552 -13.11 -17.94 23.88
CA HIS A 552 -14.55 -17.76 24.09
C HIS A 552 -15.16 -16.56 23.34
N PHE A 553 -14.34 -15.75 22.66
CA PHE A 553 -14.78 -14.59 21.89
C PHE A 553 -15.07 -14.97 20.44
N ASN A 554 -16.20 -14.55 19.88
CA ASN A 554 -16.36 -14.43 18.43
C ASN A 554 -15.57 -13.21 17.90
N ALA A 555 -15.51 -13.01 16.57
CA ALA A 555 -14.72 -11.93 15.99
C ALA A 555 -15.13 -10.54 16.53
N THR A 556 -16.41 -10.21 16.55
CA THR A 556 -16.94 -8.96 17.08
C THR A 556 -16.62 -8.75 18.56
N GLN A 557 -16.82 -9.77 19.38
CA GLN A 557 -16.49 -9.71 20.81
C GLN A 557 -14.99 -9.51 21.04
N LEU A 558 -14.15 -10.17 20.24
CA LEU A 558 -12.70 -10.01 20.31
C LEU A 558 -12.27 -8.60 19.96
N GLU A 559 -12.80 -8.04 18.88
CA GLU A 559 -12.54 -6.65 18.47
C GLU A 559 -12.90 -5.67 19.58
N LYS A 560 -14.10 -5.82 20.16
CA LYS A 560 -14.54 -5.00 21.29
C LYS A 560 -13.65 -5.17 22.53
N ALA A 561 -13.20 -6.39 22.84
CA ALA A 561 -12.32 -6.67 23.98
C ALA A 561 -10.91 -6.11 23.81
N LEU A 562 -10.46 -5.93 22.56
CA LEU A 562 -9.18 -5.36 22.21
C LEU A 562 -9.24 -3.85 21.95
N ALA A 563 -10.40 -3.23 22.02
CA ALA A 563 -10.55 -1.79 21.80
C ALA A 563 -9.62 -0.99 22.73
N GLY A 564 -8.89 -0.04 22.16
CA GLY A 564 -7.90 0.74 22.87
C GLY A 564 -6.59 0.01 23.16
N LYS A 565 -6.33 -1.16 22.56
CA LYS A 565 -5.06 -1.86 22.60
C LYS A 565 -4.37 -1.77 21.23
N LEU A 566 -3.07 -1.53 21.24
CA LEU A 566 -2.25 -1.52 20.04
C LEU A 566 -1.59 -2.89 19.89
N VAL A 567 -2.34 -3.85 19.39
CA VAL A 567 -1.90 -5.25 19.26
C VAL A 567 -2.52 -5.89 18.02
N ASN A 568 -1.71 -6.69 17.33
CA ASN A 568 -2.16 -7.54 16.23
C ASN A 568 -1.45 -8.90 16.31
N VAL A 569 -2.17 -10.00 16.02
CA VAL A 569 -1.61 -11.36 15.96
C VAL A 569 -2.34 -12.13 14.87
N ASN A 570 -1.58 -12.64 13.87
CA ASN A 570 -2.13 -13.32 12.70
C ASN A 570 -1.45 -14.67 12.48
N PRO A 571 -2.19 -15.80 12.46
CA PRO A 571 -1.68 -17.09 12.03
C PRO A 571 -1.70 -17.20 10.49
N GLU A 572 -0.70 -17.89 9.93
CA GLU A 572 -0.58 -18.13 8.49
C GLU A 572 -0.05 -19.54 8.22
N ILE A 573 -0.53 -20.17 7.15
CA ILE A 573 -0.04 -21.44 6.63
C ILE A 573 0.44 -21.18 5.20
N ASN A 574 1.76 -21.14 5.01
CA ASN A 574 2.39 -20.93 3.71
C ASN A 574 2.73 -22.28 3.05
N ASP A 575 3.30 -22.29 1.85
CA ASP A 575 3.63 -23.51 1.13
C ASP A 575 4.56 -24.45 1.93
N TYR A 576 5.56 -23.90 2.63
CA TYR A 576 6.61 -24.67 3.32
C TYR A 576 6.78 -24.35 4.80
N THR A 577 6.01 -23.40 5.31
CA THR A 577 6.05 -22.99 6.72
C THR A 577 4.67 -22.67 7.23
N GLU A 578 4.44 -22.88 8.52
CA GLU A 578 3.38 -22.20 9.27
C GLU A 578 4.00 -21.16 10.18
N GLN A 579 3.29 -20.07 10.40
CA GLN A 579 3.77 -18.98 11.23
C GLN A 579 2.65 -18.23 11.95
N ILE A 580 3.01 -17.55 13.05
CA ILE A 580 2.20 -16.50 13.65
C ILE A 580 3.04 -15.25 13.68
N THR A 581 2.56 -14.19 13.03
CA THR A 581 3.14 -12.85 13.12
C THR A 581 2.37 -12.02 14.13
N GLY A 582 3.06 -11.10 14.81
CA GLY A 582 2.42 -10.19 15.75
C GLY A 582 3.16 -8.87 15.86
N SER A 583 2.43 -7.86 16.34
CA SER A 583 2.99 -6.57 16.72
C SER A 583 2.23 -6.03 17.93
N SER A 584 2.92 -5.30 18.79
CA SER A 584 2.28 -4.61 19.92
C SER A 584 3.04 -3.35 20.32
N SER A 585 2.35 -2.46 21.07
CA SER A 585 3.01 -1.50 21.93
C SER A 585 3.71 -2.24 23.09
N ILE A 586 4.59 -1.56 23.80
CA ILE A 586 5.25 -2.13 25.01
C ILE A 586 4.21 -2.50 26.06
N LYS A 587 3.21 -1.64 26.29
CA LYS A 587 2.16 -1.86 27.31
C LYS A 587 1.23 -3.01 26.94
N ASP A 588 1.06 -3.32 25.67
CA ASP A 588 0.19 -4.38 25.16
C ASP A 588 0.92 -5.68 24.85
N PHE A 589 2.20 -5.80 25.21
CA PHE A 589 3.03 -6.98 24.96
C PHE A 589 2.42 -8.26 25.55
N GLU A 590 1.91 -8.21 26.79
CA GLU A 590 1.23 -9.36 27.40
C GLU A 590 -0.03 -9.76 26.62
N THR A 591 -0.79 -8.78 26.12
CA THR A 591 -1.97 -9.05 25.28
C THR A 591 -1.57 -9.80 24.00
N MET A 592 -0.46 -9.42 23.35
CA MET A 592 0.06 -10.13 22.18
C MET A 592 0.41 -11.59 22.51
N LEU A 593 1.04 -11.83 23.67
CA LEU A 593 1.37 -13.18 24.11
C LEU A 593 0.13 -14.01 24.46
N GLN A 594 -0.91 -13.41 25.04
CA GLN A 594 -2.20 -14.06 25.32
C GLN A 594 -2.91 -14.46 24.02
N LEU A 595 -2.98 -13.59 23.03
CA LEU A 595 -3.55 -13.90 21.73
C LEU A 595 -2.78 -15.02 21.03
N ASN A 596 -1.44 -14.94 21.02
CA ASN A 596 -0.60 -16.01 20.48
C ASN A 596 -0.86 -17.34 21.20
N TYR A 597 -0.96 -17.34 22.53
CA TYR A 597 -1.30 -18.53 23.33
C TYR A 597 -2.65 -19.12 22.90
N LEU A 598 -3.68 -18.29 22.72
CA LEU A 598 -5.01 -18.75 22.32
C LEU A 598 -5.00 -19.32 20.89
N TYR A 599 -4.27 -18.73 19.93
CA TYR A 599 -4.14 -19.27 18.58
C TYR A 599 -3.55 -20.68 18.55
N PHE A 600 -2.63 -20.99 19.46
CA PHE A 600 -2.09 -22.36 19.59
C PHE A 600 -3.05 -23.30 20.34
N THR A 601 -3.77 -22.82 21.34
CA THR A 601 -4.45 -23.70 22.31
C THR A 601 -5.96 -23.75 22.17
N GLU A 602 -6.60 -22.68 21.73
CA GLU A 602 -8.06 -22.52 21.74
C GLU A 602 -8.60 -21.91 20.42
N PRO A 603 -8.21 -22.47 19.22
CA PRO A 603 -8.79 -22.00 17.97
C PRO A 603 -10.30 -22.28 17.99
N ARG A 604 -11.09 -21.23 17.80
CA ARG A 604 -12.54 -21.30 17.87
C ARG A 604 -13.12 -21.90 16.59
N ARG A 605 -14.15 -22.75 16.75
CA ARG A 605 -14.97 -23.25 15.66
C ARG A 605 -16.29 -22.50 15.63
N ASP A 606 -16.59 -21.81 14.55
CA ASP A 606 -17.82 -21.01 14.40
C ASP A 606 -18.42 -21.27 12.99
N GLU A 607 -19.60 -21.88 12.96
CA GLU A 607 -20.31 -22.21 11.72
C GLU A 607 -20.80 -20.94 11.01
N GLN A 608 -21.33 -19.97 11.77
CA GLN A 608 -21.85 -18.75 11.19
C GLN A 608 -20.74 -17.91 10.56
N ALA A 609 -19.60 -17.77 11.25
CA ALA A 609 -18.44 -17.09 10.69
C ALA A 609 -17.90 -17.76 9.42
N TYR A 610 -17.90 -19.11 9.40
CA TYR A 610 -17.54 -19.86 8.21
C TYR A 610 -18.52 -19.60 7.05
N GLU A 611 -19.82 -19.64 7.29
CA GLU A 611 -20.84 -19.35 6.25
C GLU A 611 -20.69 -17.94 5.71
N THR A 612 -20.48 -16.94 6.58
CA THR A 612 -20.21 -15.54 6.21
C THR A 612 -18.96 -15.44 5.33
N PHE A 613 -17.87 -16.07 5.76
CA PHE A 613 -16.61 -16.05 5.02
C PHE A 613 -16.76 -16.68 3.62
N ILE A 614 -17.40 -17.86 3.51
CA ILE A 614 -17.65 -18.52 2.23
C ILE A 614 -18.57 -17.66 1.33
N ALA A 615 -19.57 -17.01 1.90
CA ALA A 615 -20.42 -16.08 1.15
C ALA A 615 -19.63 -14.87 0.59
N MET A 616 -18.74 -14.27 1.42
CA MET A 616 -17.83 -13.22 0.97
C MET A 616 -16.96 -13.65 -0.20
N ILE A 617 -16.29 -14.79 -0.07
CA ILE A 617 -15.42 -15.32 -1.14
C ILE A 617 -16.22 -15.62 -2.41
N ASN A 618 -17.40 -16.23 -2.31
CA ASN A 618 -18.25 -16.48 -3.47
C ASN A 618 -18.67 -15.16 -4.15
N ASN A 619 -18.98 -14.11 -3.38
CA ASN A 619 -19.29 -12.79 -3.94
C ASN A 619 -18.07 -12.18 -4.68
N GLN A 620 -16.88 -12.28 -4.10
CA GLN A 620 -15.64 -11.82 -4.74
C GLN A 620 -15.36 -12.58 -6.05
N LEU A 621 -15.68 -13.87 -6.11
CA LEU A 621 -15.44 -14.73 -7.26
C LEU A 621 -16.55 -14.67 -8.31
N ALA A 622 -17.71 -14.07 -8.02
CA ALA A 622 -18.88 -14.08 -8.90
C ALA A 622 -18.61 -13.49 -10.29
N ASN A 623 -17.72 -12.52 -10.37
CA ASN A 623 -17.34 -11.83 -11.61
C ASN A 623 -15.84 -11.95 -11.94
N ARG A 624 -15.14 -12.86 -11.27
CA ARG A 624 -13.70 -13.04 -11.43
C ARG A 624 -13.27 -13.19 -12.90
N ASP A 625 -14.03 -13.94 -13.68
CA ASP A 625 -13.73 -14.21 -15.09
C ASP A 625 -14.06 -13.03 -16.04
N LYS A 626 -14.66 -11.95 -15.51
CA LYS A 626 -14.86 -10.69 -16.25
C LYS A 626 -13.55 -9.92 -16.42
N ASN A 627 -12.63 -10.07 -15.48
CA ASN A 627 -11.30 -9.51 -15.61
C ASN A 627 -10.40 -10.40 -16.46
N PRO A 628 -9.96 -9.96 -17.65
CA PRO A 628 -9.11 -10.79 -18.52
C PRO A 628 -7.77 -11.17 -17.85
N LYS A 629 -7.23 -10.31 -16.98
CA LYS A 629 -5.99 -10.57 -16.24
C LYS A 629 -6.05 -11.81 -15.34
N THR A 630 -7.25 -12.21 -14.92
CA THR A 630 -7.44 -13.43 -14.14
C THR A 630 -6.99 -14.67 -14.90
N THR A 631 -7.43 -14.85 -16.16
CA THR A 631 -7.01 -15.98 -16.99
C THR A 631 -5.50 -15.94 -17.27
N PHE A 632 -4.95 -14.75 -17.46
CA PHE A 632 -3.52 -14.56 -17.63
C PHE A 632 -2.73 -15.04 -16.39
N SER A 633 -3.15 -14.64 -15.19
CA SER A 633 -2.54 -15.05 -13.92
C SER A 633 -2.68 -16.56 -13.66
N ASP A 634 -3.86 -17.14 -13.94
CA ASP A 634 -4.08 -18.58 -13.82
C ASP A 634 -3.16 -19.38 -14.75
N SER A 635 -3.00 -18.90 -15.98
CA SER A 635 -2.07 -19.52 -16.95
C SER A 635 -0.62 -19.50 -16.45
N ILE A 636 -0.16 -18.40 -15.87
CA ILE A 636 1.16 -18.30 -15.27
C ILE A 636 1.30 -19.27 -14.10
N GLN A 637 0.30 -19.36 -13.21
CA GLN A 637 0.33 -20.26 -12.05
C GLN A 637 0.43 -21.74 -12.50
N MET A 638 -0.31 -22.13 -13.53
CA MET A 638 -0.26 -23.46 -14.08
C MET A 638 1.10 -23.79 -14.73
N MET A 639 1.70 -22.84 -15.45
CA MET A 639 3.04 -22.98 -16.03
C MET A 639 4.13 -23.08 -14.96
N ASN A 640 4.01 -22.31 -13.87
CA ASN A 640 4.94 -22.34 -12.73
C ASN A 640 4.98 -23.67 -11.97
N THR A 641 3.95 -24.49 -12.14
CA THR A 641 3.80 -25.75 -11.39
C THR A 641 3.68 -26.98 -12.30
N ASN A 642 3.95 -26.81 -13.60
CA ASN A 642 3.82 -27.85 -14.62
C ASN A 642 2.46 -28.54 -14.56
N HIS A 643 1.38 -27.76 -14.39
CA HIS A 643 0.01 -28.28 -14.29
C HIS A 643 -0.19 -29.35 -13.20
N SER A 644 0.54 -29.23 -12.10
CA SER A 644 0.43 -30.18 -10.97
C SER A 644 -0.99 -30.23 -10.42
N GLU A 645 -1.45 -31.42 -10.03
CA GLU A 645 -2.73 -31.60 -9.32
C GLU A 645 -2.79 -30.87 -7.96
N ARG A 646 -1.64 -30.49 -7.42
CA ARG A 646 -1.54 -29.69 -6.20
C ARG A 646 -1.71 -28.19 -6.45
N THR A 647 -1.76 -27.74 -7.70
CA THR A 647 -2.03 -26.36 -8.05
C THR A 647 -3.51 -26.06 -7.90
N ILE A 648 -3.86 -25.33 -6.88
CA ILE A 648 -5.24 -24.93 -6.60
C ILE A 648 -5.44 -23.49 -7.03
N LEU A 649 -6.15 -23.29 -8.14
CA LEU A 649 -6.55 -21.95 -8.57
C LEU A 649 -7.65 -21.41 -7.65
N PHE A 650 -7.57 -20.14 -7.31
CA PHE A 650 -8.56 -19.46 -6.48
C PHE A 650 -9.81 -19.13 -7.30
N ASN A 651 -10.75 -20.05 -7.34
CA ASN A 651 -11.99 -19.95 -8.11
C ASN A 651 -13.16 -20.62 -7.38
N SER A 652 -14.36 -20.51 -7.95
CA SER A 652 -15.57 -21.07 -7.35
C SER A 652 -15.53 -22.61 -7.18
N ASP A 653 -14.79 -23.32 -8.01
CA ASP A 653 -14.65 -24.79 -7.85
C ASP A 653 -13.75 -25.15 -6.68
N MET A 654 -12.72 -24.37 -6.41
CA MET A 654 -11.94 -24.48 -5.19
C MET A 654 -12.82 -24.27 -3.95
N VAL A 655 -13.63 -23.21 -3.91
CA VAL A 655 -14.47 -22.87 -2.74
C VAL A 655 -15.49 -23.96 -2.44
N LYS A 656 -16.09 -24.61 -3.45
CA LYS A 656 -17.01 -25.77 -3.26
C LYS A 656 -16.38 -26.96 -2.53
N ARG A 657 -15.05 -27.06 -2.53
CA ARG A 657 -14.29 -28.14 -1.89
C ARG A 657 -13.87 -27.77 -0.45
N VAL A 658 -14.01 -26.53 -0.04
CA VAL A 658 -13.68 -26.07 1.32
C VAL A 658 -14.73 -26.55 2.30
N THR A 659 -14.29 -27.04 3.45
CA THR A 659 -15.18 -27.38 4.57
C THR A 659 -14.56 -26.91 5.89
N LEU A 660 -15.43 -26.49 6.83
CA LEU A 660 -14.98 -26.04 8.15
C LEU A 660 -14.22 -27.13 8.90
N ASP A 661 -14.70 -28.39 8.85
CA ASP A 661 -14.06 -29.51 9.54
C ASP A 661 -12.63 -29.79 9.04
N ARG A 662 -12.40 -29.72 7.74
CA ARG A 662 -11.05 -29.88 7.15
C ARG A 662 -10.15 -28.70 7.47
N ALA A 663 -10.65 -27.46 7.36
CA ALA A 663 -9.91 -26.25 7.71
C ALA A 663 -9.46 -26.29 9.17
N MET A 664 -10.37 -26.63 10.10
CA MET A 664 -10.07 -26.82 11.52
C MET A 664 -9.06 -27.93 11.78
N ALA A 665 -9.19 -29.08 11.07
CA ALA A 665 -8.27 -30.21 11.23
C ALA A 665 -6.85 -29.84 10.76
N VAL A 666 -6.73 -29.19 9.61
CA VAL A 666 -5.44 -28.71 9.08
C VAL A 666 -4.82 -27.69 10.03
N TYR A 667 -5.57 -26.68 10.45
CA TYR A 667 -5.06 -25.66 11.36
C TYR A 667 -4.53 -26.27 12.67
N LYS A 668 -5.33 -27.13 13.32
CA LYS A 668 -4.91 -27.81 14.55
C LYS A 668 -3.68 -28.71 14.35
N ALA A 669 -3.52 -29.32 13.19
CA ALA A 669 -2.34 -30.12 12.87
C ALA A 669 -1.10 -29.25 12.71
N ARG A 670 -1.19 -28.14 11.96
CA ARG A 670 -0.05 -27.25 11.72
C ARG A 670 0.44 -26.53 12.99
N PHE A 671 -0.47 -26.16 13.86
CA PHE A 671 -0.15 -25.46 15.12
C PHE A 671 -0.14 -26.39 16.36
N ALA A 672 -0.05 -27.71 16.17
CA ALA A 672 -0.16 -28.70 17.25
C ALA A 672 1.00 -28.66 18.27
N ASN A 673 2.19 -28.26 17.86
CA ASN A 673 3.39 -28.37 18.70
C ASN A 673 4.19 -27.05 18.77
N PRO A 674 3.92 -26.18 19.75
CA PRO A 674 4.65 -24.90 19.88
C PRO A 674 6.18 -25.06 20.01
N ALA A 675 6.71 -26.23 20.47
CA ALA A 675 8.14 -26.45 20.57
C ALA A 675 8.81 -26.72 19.21
N ASP A 676 8.06 -26.89 18.14
CA ASP A 676 8.59 -26.94 16.77
C ASP A 676 8.89 -25.55 16.21
N PHE A 677 8.21 -24.56 16.77
CA PHE A 677 8.35 -23.15 16.37
C PHE A 677 9.57 -22.50 17.03
N THR A 678 10.20 -21.60 16.28
CA THR A 678 11.12 -20.60 16.78
C THR A 678 10.36 -19.27 16.92
N PHE A 679 10.35 -18.70 18.12
CA PHE A 679 9.72 -17.42 18.41
C PHE A 679 10.77 -16.31 18.38
N VAL A 680 10.60 -15.32 17.53
CA VAL A 680 11.48 -14.17 17.38
C VAL A 680 10.75 -12.91 17.83
N PHE A 681 11.41 -12.12 18.66
CA PHE A 681 10.96 -10.81 19.12
C PHE A 681 12.00 -9.76 18.78
N VAL A 682 11.58 -8.68 18.11
CA VAL A 682 12.44 -7.57 17.72
C VAL A 682 11.76 -6.26 18.12
N GLY A 683 12.54 -5.30 18.60
CA GLY A 683 12.04 -3.99 18.99
C GLY A 683 12.36 -3.66 20.44
N ASN A 684 11.56 -2.79 21.03
CA ASN A 684 11.79 -2.31 22.40
C ASN A 684 11.34 -3.35 23.44
N VAL A 685 12.06 -4.49 23.46
CA VAL A 685 11.82 -5.61 24.39
C VAL A 685 13.12 -6.05 25.03
N ASN A 686 13.25 -5.91 26.35
CA ASN A 686 14.46 -6.27 27.08
C ASN A 686 14.33 -7.68 27.70
N PRO A 687 15.11 -8.68 27.25
CA PRO A 687 15.09 -10.03 27.82
C PRO A 687 15.57 -10.09 29.29
N ASP A 688 16.31 -9.09 29.78
CA ASP A 688 16.74 -9.03 31.17
C ASP A 688 15.70 -8.43 32.13
N ASP A 689 14.59 -7.86 31.57
CA ASP A 689 13.50 -7.38 32.41
C ASP A 689 12.75 -8.56 33.04
N PRO A 690 12.67 -8.65 34.40
CA PRO A 690 11.92 -9.69 35.08
C PRO A 690 10.45 -9.81 34.65
N LYS A 691 9.81 -8.71 34.23
CA LYS A 691 8.43 -8.72 33.72
C LYS A 691 8.34 -9.44 32.39
N VAL A 692 9.26 -9.16 31.47
CA VAL A 692 9.36 -9.85 30.17
C VAL A 692 9.60 -11.34 30.39
N GLN A 693 10.55 -11.69 31.29
CA GLN A 693 10.81 -13.08 31.65
C GLN A 693 9.57 -13.79 32.21
N ASP A 694 8.85 -13.11 33.09
CA ASP A 694 7.64 -13.64 33.71
C ASP A 694 6.54 -13.89 32.67
N MET A 695 6.27 -12.95 31.80
CA MET A 695 5.28 -13.07 30.72
C MET A 695 5.64 -14.19 29.73
N ILE A 696 6.86 -14.26 29.26
CA ILE A 696 7.33 -15.32 28.34
C ILE A 696 7.26 -16.70 29.00
N CYS A 697 7.70 -16.83 30.26
CA CYS A 697 7.61 -18.08 31.02
C CYS A 697 6.17 -18.51 31.24
N LEU A 698 5.24 -17.58 31.44
CA LEU A 698 3.82 -17.86 31.60
C LEU A 698 3.18 -18.31 30.29
N TRP A 699 3.20 -17.44 29.30
CA TRP A 699 2.40 -17.61 28.08
C TRP A 699 3.04 -18.57 27.07
N LEU A 700 4.34 -18.54 26.85
CA LEU A 700 5.03 -19.50 25.99
C LEU A 700 5.50 -20.73 26.78
N GLY A 701 6.12 -20.53 27.92
CA GLY A 701 6.62 -21.63 28.77
C GLY A 701 5.52 -22.51 29.35
N GLY A 702 4.28 -22.00 29.42
CA GLY A 702 3.11 -22.72 29.90
C GLY A 702 2.37 -23.57 28.88
N MET A 703 2.71 -23.42 27.56
CA MET A 703 2.10 -24.24 26.51
C MET A 703 2.52 -25.71 26.57
N LYS A 704 1.58 -26.59 26.23
CA LYS A 704 1.87 -28.02 26.06
C LYS A 704 2.66 -28.26 24.79
N THR A 705 3.71 -29.08 24.87
CA THR A 705 4.58 -29.37 23.75
C THR A 705 4.86 -30.85 23.60
N SER A 706 5.40 -31.24 22.44
CA SER A 706 5.91 -32.58 22.16
C SER A 706 7.36 -32.50 21.62
N LYS A 707 7.97 -33.69 21.44
CA LYS A 707 9.30 -33.82 20.82
C LYS A 707 9.23 -33.96 19.29
N ALA A 708 8.02 -34.02 18.72
CA ALA A 708 7.85 -34.14 17.28
C ALA A 708 8.44 -32.90 16.59
N ARG A 709 9.06 -33.12 15.45
CA ARG A 709 9.55 -32.07 14.54
C ARG A 709 9.09 -32.39 13.15
N GLU A 710 8.63 -31.39 12.43
CA GLU A 710 8.22 -31.56 11.05
C GLU A 710 9.27 -30.99 10.11
N GLY A 711 9.29 -31.48 8.89
CA GLY A 711 10.14 -31.01 7.81
C GLY A 711 9.29 -30.60 6.61
N ILE A 712 9.95 -30.22 5.56
CA ILE A 712 9.31 -29.90 4.28
C ILE A 712 9.22 -31.15 3.45
N VAL A 713 8.08 -31.36 2.79
CA VAL A 713 7.87 -32.44 1.81
C VAL A 713 8.03 -31.86 0.40
N ASP A 714 8.97 -32.43 -0.37
CA ASP A 714 9.11 -32.10 -1.78
C ASP A 714 8.11 -32.93 -2.62
N HIS A 715 7.12 -32.29 -3.18
CA HIS A 715 6.14 -32.88 -4.11
C HIS A 715 6.61 -32.86 -5.56
N HIS A 716 7.88 -32.52 -5.81
CA HIS A 716 8.51 -32.46 -7.13
C HIS A 716 7.81 -31.52 -8.11
N MET A 717 7.18 -30.46 -7.59
CA MET A 717 6.60 -29.42 -8.43
C MET A 717 7.71 -28.59 -9.07
N THR A 718 7.63 -28.44 -10.38
CA THR A 718 8.60 -27.64 -11.16
C THR A 718 7.85 -26.80 -12.17
N VAL A 719 8.51 -25.77 -12.70
CA VAL A 719 7.97 -25.09 -13.88
C VAL A 719 7.82 -26.05 -15.04
N THR A 720 6.94 -25.76 -16.00
CA THR A 720 6.81 -26.52 -17.22
C THR A 720 8.16 -26.56 -17.94
N PRO A 721 8.75 -27.74 -18.19
CA PRO A 721 10.13 -27.87 -18.67
C PRO A 721 10.30 -27.48 -20.12
N GLY A 722 11.51 -27.05 -20.47
CA GLY A 722 11.90 -26.68 -21.83
C GLY A 722 11.42 -25.28 -22.23
N GLN A 723 11.41 -25.03 -23.54
CA GLN A 723 10.92 -23.76 -24.10
C GLN A 723 9.43 -23.87 -24.40
N GLN A 724 8.61 -23.10 -23.70
CA GLN A 724 7.17 -23.19 -23.77
C GLN A 724 6.55 -21.84 -24.16
N LYS A 725 5.53 -21.87 -25.02
CA LYS A 725 4.74 -20.70 -25.40
C LYS A 725 3.25 -20.99 -25.19
N ASN A 726 2.62 -20.19 -24.35
CA ASN A 726 1.18 -20.22 -24.12
C ASN A 726 0.57 -18.89 -24.56
N TYR A 727 0.14 -18.83 -25.82
CA TYR A 727 -0.43 -17.63 -26.46
C TYR A 727 -1.93 -17.84 -26.66
N PHE A 728 -2.73 -16.94 -26.13
CA PHE A 728 -4.19 -17.01 -26.23
C PHE A 728 -4.82 -15.63 -26.32
N SER A 729 -6.12 -15.57 -26.62
CA SER A 729 -6.88 -14.33 -26.70
C SER A 729 -8.05 -14.32 -25.73
N ARG A 730 -8.43 -13.13 -25.28
CA ARG A 730 -9.59 -12.90 -24.41
C ARG A 730 -10.33 -11.63 -24.83
N PRO A 731 -11.68 -11.61 -24.70
CA PRO A 731 -12.44 -10.38 -24.82
C PRO A 731 -11.94 -9.36 -23.79
N MET A 732 -11.70 -8.13 -24.22
CA MET A 732 -11.33 -7.03 -23.32
C MET A 732 -11.68 -5.68 -23.92
N GLU A 733 -12.06 -4.73 -23.07
CA GLU A 733 -12.43 -3.36 -23.49
C GLU A 733 -11.22 -2.53 -23.94
N THR A 734 -10.05 -2.79 -23.37
CA THR A 734 -8.82 -2.09 -23.74
C THR A 734 -7.93 -2.98 -24.59
N THR A 735 -7.60 -2.55 -25.80
CA THR A 735 -6.73 -3.28 -26.72
C THR A 735 -5.30 -3.34 -26.18
N THR A 736 -4.96 -4.39 -25.43
CA THR A 736 -3.68 -4.58 -24.75
C THR A 736 -3.21 -6.02 -24.88
N ALA A 737 -1.91 -6.22 -25.14
CA ALA A 737 -1.26 -7.53 -25.02
C ALA A 737 -0.52 -7.59 -23.67
N SER A 738 -0.83 -8.60 -22.84
CA SER A 738 -0.14 -8.86 -21.58
C SER A 738 0.88 -9.97 -21.77
N ASN A 739 2.10 -9.74 -21.30
CA ASN A 739 3.25 -10.58 -21.57
C ASN A 739 3.97 -10.96 -20.28
N ARG A 740 4.33 -12.24 -20.14
CA ARG A 740 5.17 -12.79 -19.09
C ARG A 740 6.20 -13.72 -19.69
N ILE A 741 7.47 -13.47 -19.37
CA ILE A 741 8.59 -14.36 -19.69
C ILE A 741 9.23 -14.76 -18.37
N GLN A 742 9.56 -16.04 -18.22
CA GLN A 742 10.24 -16.53 -17.05
C GLN A 742 11.28 -17.60 -17.41
N TYR A 743 12.53 -17.33 -17.08
CA TYR A 743 13.63 -18.31 -17.08
C TYR A 743 13.72 -18.97 -15.71
N THR A 744 14.03 -20.26 -15.65
CA THR A 744 14.13 -21.00 -14.38
C THR A 744 15.23 -22.05 -14.45
N SER A 745 16.01 -22.15 -13.36
CA SER A 745 17.01 -23.22 -13.17
C SER A 745 16.86 -23.86 -11.79
N TYR A 746 16.97 -25.19 -11.75
CA TYR A 746 17.04 -25.99 -10.52
C TYR A 746 18.44 -26.55 -10.26
N ASP A 747 19.40 -26.20 -11.09
CA ASP A 747 20.77 -26.70 -11.03
C ASP A 747 21.70 -25.76 -10.23
N MET A 748 21.28 -24.52 -10.02
CA MET A 748 22.02 -23.53 -9.28
C MET A 748 21.87 -23.75 -7.77
N PRO A 749 22.97 -23.90 -7.01
CA PRO A 749 22.89 -24.02 -5.56
C PRO A 749 22.47 -22.68 -4.94
N PHE A 750 21.66 -22.75 -3.89
CA PHE A 750 21.32 -21.56 -3.12
C PHE A 750 22.55 -21.12 -2.31
N THR A 751 23.05 -19.93 -2.61
CA THR A 751 24.13 -19.24 -1.87
C THR A 751 23.83 -17.75 -1.88
N MET A 752 24.30 -17.00 -0.88
CA MET A 752 24.15 -15.54 -0.83
C MET A 752 24.67 -14.89 -2.13
N ALA A 753 25.80 -15.37 -2.66
CA ALA A 753 26.37 -14.83 -3.91
C ALA A 753 25.44 -15.04 -5.11
N ASN A 754 24.84 -16.24 -5.25
CA ASN A 754 23.91 -16.50 -6.35
C ASN A 754 22.60 -15.74 -6.18
N ASP A 755 22.08 -15.63 -4.96
CA ASP A 755 20.85 -14.87 -4.66
C ASP A 755 21.04 -13.39 -5.05
N LEU A 756 22.13 -12.76 -4.61
CA LEU A 756 22.43 -11.37 -4.94
C LEU A 756 22.81 -11.16 -6.42
N ASN A 757 23.46 -12.13 -7.07
CA ASN A 757 23.68 -12.04 -8.52
C ASN A 757 22.36 -12.12 -9.28
N MET A 758 21.39 -12.94 -8.85
CA MET A 758 20.07 -12.96 -9.47
C MET A 758 19.30 -11.65 -9.24
N GLU A 759 19.36 -11.10 -8.04
CA GLU A 759 18.74 -9.80 -7.72
C GLU A 759 19.30 -8.69 -8.62
N ILE A 760 20.64 -8.55 -8.69
CA ILE A 760 21.26 -7.48 -9.48
C ILE A 760 21.04 -7.65 -10.99
N ILE A 761 20.93 -8.88 -11.51
CA ILE A 761 20.54 -9.15 -12.90
C ILE A 761 19.15 -8.57 -13.18
N GLY A 762 18.19 -8.79 -12.28
CA GLY A 762 16.86 -8.22 -12.41
C GLY A 762 16.85 -6.69 -12.43
N ARG A 763 17.62 -6.06 -11.55
CA ARG A 763 17.78 -4.59 -11.46
C ARG A 763 18.41 -4.01 -12.73
N ILE A 764 19.51 -4.59 -13.21
CA ILE A 764 20.22 -4.15 -14.44
C ILE A 764 19.29 -4.27 -15.66
N LEU A 765 18.61 -5.41 -15.81
CA LEU A 765 17.66 -5.60 -16.93
C LEU A 765 16.47 -4.63 -16.85
N SER A 766 15.99 -4.30 -15.66
CA SER A 766 14.93 -3.29 -15.50
C SER A 766 15.36 -1.93 -16.06
N THR A 767 16.58 -1.50 -15.73
CA THR A 767 17.20 -0.27 -16.28
C THR A 767 17.37 -0.35 -17.79
N ARG A 768 17.85 -1.48 -18.32
CA ARG A 768 18.02 -1.67 -19.78
C ARG A 768 16.70 -1.63 -20.52
N TYR A 769 15.63 -2.23 -19.98
CA TYR A 769 14.29 -2.19 -20.60
C TYR A 769 13.64 -0.80 -20.52
N LEU A 770 13.96 0.00 -19.50
CA LEU A 770 13.54 1.39 -19.48
C LEU A 770 14.07 2.13 -20.71
N GLU A 771 15.35 1.97 -21.03
CA GLU A 771 15.98 2.60 -22.20
C GLU A 771 15.48 2.02 -23.54
N SER A 772 15.47 0.67 -23.65
CA SER A 772 15.23 0.01 -24.96
C SER A 772 13.75 -0.10 -25.30
N ILE A 773 12.86 -0.29 -24.33
CA ILE A 773 11.42 -0.52 -24.55
C ILE A 773 10.61 0.76 -24.34
N ARG A 774 10.85 1.48 -23.23
CA ARG A 774 10.09 2.70 -22.94
C ARG A 774 10.58 3.87 -23.78
N GLU A 775 11.88 4.18 -23.71
CA GLU A 775 12.41 5.41 -24.30
C GLU A 775 12.58 5.31 -25.82
N ARG A 776 13.16 4.21 -26.34
CA ARG A 776 13.42 4.07 -27.78
C ARG A 776 12.21 3.62 -28.59
N GLU A 777 11.47 2.64 -28.09
CA GLU A 777 10.32 2.07 -28.84
C GLU A 777 8.99 2.73 -28.45
N GLY A 778 8.93 3.47 -27.33
CA GLY A 778 7.66 3.96 -26.77
C GLY A 778 6.65 2.81 -26.69
N GLY A 779 7.13 1.61 -26.32
CA GLY A 779 6.40 0.37 -26.53
C GLY A 779 5.66 -0.15 -25.29
N SER A 780 6.11 0.24 -24.12
CA SER A 780 5.48 -0.06 -22.84
C SER A 780 5.82 1.03 -21.83
N TYR A 781 4.94 1.28 -20.90
CA TYR A 781 5.23 2.19 -19.77
C TYR A 781 6.39 1.68 -18.91
N GLY A 782 6.52 0.35 -18.79
CA GLY A 782 7.62 -0.28 -18.09
C GLY A 782 7.58 -1.81 -18.18
N VAL A 783 8.72 -2.43 -17.88
CA VAL A 783 8.87 -3.88 -17.77
C VAL A 783 9.19 -4.23 -16.33
N GLY A 784 8.25 -4.86 -15.63
CA GLY A 784 8.50 -5.41 -14.29
C GLY A 784 9.49 -6.57 -14.39
N THR A 785 10.71 -6.36 -13.88
CA THR A 785 11.80 -7.34 -14.01
C THR A 785 12.39 -7.63 -12.64
N TYR A 786 12.51 -8.90 -12.28
CA TYR A 786 13.20 -9.30 -11.06
C TYR A 786 13.79 -10.71 -11.18
N GLY A 787 14.99 -10.85 -10.61
CA GLY A 787 15.66 -12.12 -10.40
C GLY A 787 15.52 -12.55 -8.93
N PHE A 788 15.46 -13.86 -8.69
CA PHE A 788 15.30 -14.40 -7.34
C PHE A 788 15.89 -15.80 -7.21
N MET A 789 16.18 -16.21 -5.99
CA MET A 789 16.38 -17.60 -5.63
C MET A 789 15.42 -18.05 -4.53
N ALA A 790 14.89 -19.26 -4.67
CA ALA A 790 14.11 -19.94 -3.64
C ALA A 790 14.95 -21.08 -3.02
N VAL A 791 14.80 -21.28 -1.70
CA VAL A 791 15.50 -22.35 -0.96
C VAL A 791 14.70 -23.67 -1.00
N TYR A 792 13.38 -23.56 -0.83
CA TYR A 792 12.48 -24.69 -0.66
C TYR A 792 11.51 -24.86 -1.85
N PRO A 793 11.11 -26.11 -2.14
CA PRO A 793 11.51 -27.39 -1.51
C PRO A 793 12.92 -27.81 -1.90
N LYS A 794 13.46 -27.29 -2.98
CA LYS A 794 14.84 -27.39 -3.49
C LYS A 794 15.29 -26.05 -4.05
N PRO A 795 16.61 -25.79 -4.12
CA PRO A 795 17.09 -24.55 -4.73
C PRO A 795 16.51 -24.33 -6.14
N CYS A 796 16.08 -23.09 -6.38
CA CYS A 796 15.51 -22.69 -7.65
C CYS A 796 15.87 -21.23 -7.91
N ALA A 797 16.51 -20.95 -9.05
CA ALA A 797 16.74 -19.61 -9.56
C ALA A 797 15.69 -19.23 -10.61
N GLY A 798 15.22 -17.99 -10.61
CA GLY A 798 14.26 -17.50 -11.58
C GLY A 798 14.53 -16.06 -12.00
N LEU A 799 14.29 -15.75 -13.27
CA LEU A 799 14.30 -14.40 -13.82
C LEU A 799 12.98 -14.15 -14.53
N ILE A 800 12.29 -13.11 -14.11
CA ILE A 800 10.95 -12.78 -14.53
C ILE A 800 10.92 -11.42 -15.21
N MET A 801 10.24 -11.33 -16.39
CA MET A 801 9.91 -10.10 -17.07
C MET A 801 8.41 -10.09 -17.37
N GLN A 802 7.73 -8.99 -17.03
CA GLN A 802 6.29 -8.84 -17.28
C GLN A 802 5.97 -7.41 -17.73
N PHE A 803 5.19 -7.28 -18.79
CA PHE A 803 4.79 -5.97 -19.33
C PHE A 803 3.49 -6.05 -20.13
N ASP A 804 2.83 -4.89 -20.24
CA ASP A 804 1.68 -4.68 -21.13
C ASP A 804 2.10 -3.77 -22.29
N THR A 805 1.51 -4.00 -23.47
CA THR A 805 1.85 -3.22 -24.69
C THR A 805 0.72 -3.20 -25.70
N ASP A 806 0.82 -2.33 -26.71
CA ASP A 806 0.02 -2.42 -27.92
C ASP A 806 0.28 -3.78 -28.62
N PRO A 807 -0.76 -4.58 -28.94
CA PRO A 807 -0.59 -5.84 -29.66
C PRO A 807 0.26 -5.76 -30.93
N LYS A 808 0.27 -4.61 -31.59
CA LYS A 808 1.08 -4.39 -32.81
C LYS A 808 2.60 -4.32 -32.52
N LYS A 809 2.99 -3.92 -31.31
CA LYS A 809 4.40 -3.81 -30.88
C LYS A 809 4.88 -5.07 -30.18
N GLN A 810 3.97 -5.95 -29.75
CA GLN A 810 4.23 -7.10 -28.87
C GLN A 810 5.41 -7.96 -29.38
N ALA A 811 5.40 -8.36 -30.65
CA ALA A 811 6.44 -9.25 -31.20
C ALA A 811 7.83 -8.58 -31.13
N ARG A 812 7.93 -7.29 -31.48
CA ARG A 812 9.20 -6.55 -31.42
C ARG A 812 9.71 -6.41 -29.99
N LEU A 813 8.83 -6.11 -29.04
CA LEU A 813 9.24 -5.97 -27.64
C LEU A 813 9.69 -7.30 -27.06
N MET A 814 9.05 -8.43 -27.40
CA MET A 814 9.51 -9.77 -26.99
C MET A 814 10.93 -10.07 -27.53
N GLU A 815 11.23 -9.67 -28.77
CA GLU A 815 12.59 -9.77 -29.32
C GLU A 815 13.58 -8.98 -28.46
N ILE A 816 13.28 -7.72 -28.15
CA ILE A 816 14.15 -6.87 -27.31
C ILE A 816 14.37 -7.49 -25.92
N ILE A 817 13.33 -8.05 -25.29
CA ILE A 817 13.46 -8.74 -24.00
C ILE A 817 14.55 -9.83 -24.07
N HIS A 818 14.50 -10.65 -25.09
CA HIS A 818 15.48 -11.72 -25.27
C HIS A 818 16.84 -11.20 -25.73
N GLU A 819 16.89 -10.16 -26.60
CA GLU A 819 18.13 -9.52 -27.07
C GLU A 819 18.95 -8.96 -25.90
N GLU A 820 18.33 -8.21 -24.96
CA GLU A 820 19.06 -7.66 -23.79
C GLU A 820 19.62 -8.78 -22.88
N VAL A 821 18.87 -9.86 -22.65
CA VAL A 821 19.38 -11.03 -21.90
C VAL A 821 20.60 -11.63 -22.62
N GLN A 822 20.53 -11.81 -23.94
CA GLN A 822 21.65 -12.37 -24.72
C GLN A 822 22.84 -11.41 -24.77
N THR A 823 22.61 -10.10 -24.81
CA THR A 823 23.67 -9.08 -24.76
C THR A 823 24.47 -9.18 -23.47
N ILE A 824 23.79 -9.28 -22.32
CA ILE A 824 24.50 -9.44 -21.04
C ILE A 824 25.27 -10.78 -20.99
N ILE A 825 24.73 -11.85 -21.57
CA ILE A 825 25.44 -13.15 -21.64
C ILE A 825 26.67 -13.06 -22.53
N ALA A 826 26.61 -12.34 -23.64
CA ALA A 826 27.72 -12.22 -24.61
C ALA A 826 28.80 -11.25 -24.13
N ASP A 827 28.40 -10.05 -23.72
CA ASP A 827 29.29 -8.90 -23.53
C ASP A 827 29.46 -8.49 -22.05
N GLY A 828 28.62 -9.06 -21.13
CA GLY A 828 28.53 -8.62 -19.75
C GLY A 828 27.62 -7.38 -19.59
N PRO A 829 27.28 -7.01 -18.33
CA PRO A 829 26.56 -5.77 -18.05
C PRO A 829 27.46 -4.55 -18.30
N LEU A 830 26.86 -3.40 -18.61
CA LEU A 830 27.60 -2.13 -18.63
C LEU A 830 28.17 -1.83 -17.24
N ALA A 831 29.41 -1.35 -17.20
CA ALA A 831 30.07 -1.02 -15.92
C ALA A 831 29.32 0.05 -15.13
N THR A 832 28.69 1.01 -15.83
CA THR A 832 27.84 2.04 -15.23
C THR A 832 26.61 1.45 -14.55
N ASP A 833 25.90 0.54 -15.22
CA ASP A 833 24.68 -0.07 -14.70
C ASP A 833 25.02 -0.96 -13.48
N LEU A 834 26.09 -1.75 -13.58
CA LEU A 834 26.55 -2.58 -12.46
C LEU A 834 26.93 -1.74 -11.23
N GLN A 835 27.71 -0.67 -11.43
CA GLN A 835 28.10 0.19 -10.32
C GLN A 835 26.91 0.87 -9.66
N LYS A 836 25.98 1.40 -10.45
CA LYS A 836 24.75 2.04 -10.01
C LYS A 836 23.92 1.10 -9.13
N GLU A 837 23.67 -0.13 -9.59
CA GLU A 837 22.86 -1.08 -8.86
C GLU A 837 23.54 -1.57 -7.58
N LYS A 838 24.85 -1.75 -7.58
CA LYS A 838 25.62 -2.06 -6.35
C LYS A 838 25.51 -0.95 -5.31
N GLU A 839 25.66 0.31 -5.71
CA GLU A 839 25.47 1.47 -4.81
C GLU A 839 24.05 1.49 -4.23
N SER A 840 23.04 1.23 -5.06
CA SER A 840 21.65 1.15 -4.61
C SER A 840 21.45 0.02 -3.59
N MET A 841 21.93 -1.19 -3.85
CA MET A 841 21.81 -2.34 -2.94
C MET A 841 22.50 -2.06 -1.59
N LEU A 842 23.68 -1.44 -1.60
CA LEU A 842 24.39 -1.09 -0.37
C LEU A 842 23.69 0.02 0.41
N LYS A 843 23.10 0.98 -0.28
CA LYS A 843 22.28 2.03 0.33
C LYS A 843 21.04 1.42 1.00
N ASP A 844 20.29 0.58 0.26
CA ASP A 844 19.09 -0.08 0.76
C ASP A 844 19.41 -0.92 2.01
N TYR A 845 20.52 -1.69 1.98
CA TYR A 845 21.00 -2.48 3.12
C TYR A 845 21.30 -1.60 4.35
N GLN A 846 21.99 -0.47 4.14
CA GLN A 846 22.30 0.44 5.25
C GLN A 846 21.04 1.02 5.91
N GLU A 847 20.02 1.34 5.11
CA GLU A 847 18.72 1.82 5.60
C GLU A 847 17.94 0.71 6.32
N ASP A 848 18.03 -0.52 5.82
CA ASP A 848 17.34 -1.69 6.38
C ASP A 848 17.86 -2.07 7.77
N LEU A 849 19.13 -1.86 8.03
CA LEU A 849 19.74 -2.11 9.36
C LEU A 849 19.09 -1.28 10.49
N GLU A 850 18.39 -0.20 10.18
CA GLU A 850 17.65 0.64 11.14
C GLU A 850 16.15 0.31 11.22
N LYS A 851 15.69 -0.85 10.69
CA LYS A 851 14.28 -1.27 10.65
C LYS A 851 14.05 -2.56 11.45
N ASN A 852 13.12 -2.54 12.40
CA ASN A 852 12.69 -3.72 13.14
C ASN A 852 12.20 -4.85 12.22
N THR A 853 11.51 -4.50 11.13
CA THR A 853 11.00 -5.46 10.14
C THR A 853 12.13 -6.20 9.43
N TYR A 854 13.23 -5.51 9.13
CA TYR A 854 14.41 -6.12 8.53
C TYR A 854 15.09 -7.11 9.48
N TRP A 855 15.33 -6.74 10.74
CA TRP A 855 15.92 -7.63 11.74
C TRP A 855 15.05 -8.85 12.01
N ARG A 856 13.72 -8.70 12.02
CA ARG A 856 12.80 -9.84 12.10
C ARG A 856 12.97 -10.79 10.90
N GLN A 857 13.24 -10.27 9.70
CA GLN A 857 13.49 -11.07 8.50
C GLN A 857 14.89 -11.72 8.54
N VAL A 858 15.93 -11.00 8.96
CA VAL A 858 17.29 -11.52 9.17
C VAL A 858 17.27 -12.74 10.10
N LEU A 859 16.62 -12.61 11.26
CA LEU A 859 16.50 -13.72 12.21
C LEU A 859 15.69 -14.89 11.63
N TYR A 860 14.65 -14.62 10.87
CA TYR A 860 13.90 -15.66 10.16
C TYR A 860 14.78 -16.42 9.17
N ARG A 861 15.55 -15.72 8.31
CA ARG A 861 16.48 -16.34 7.34
C ARG A 861 17.58 -17.14 8.05
N TYR A 862 18.13 -16.60 9.13
CA TYR A 862 19.17 -17.27 9.92
C TYR A 862 18.70 -18.63 10.49
N TYR A 863 17.53 -18.67 11.14
CA TYR A 863 17.03 -19.89 11.78
C TYR A 863 16.35 -20.86 10.80
N LEU A 864 15.77 -20.35 9.72
CA LEU A 864 15.07 -21.21 8.74
C LEU A 864 16.00 -21.73 7.65
N TYR A 865 16.87 -20.86 7.11
CA TYR A 865 17.74 -21.18 5.95
C TYR A 865 19.21 -21.38 6.34
N GLY A 866 19.66 -20.90 7.49
CA GLY A 866 21.05 -20.92 7.91
C GLY A 866 21.90 -19.77 7.32
N GLU A 867 21.28 -18.70 6.86
CA GLU A 867 21.91 -17.53 6.25
C GLU A 867 22.18 -16.45 7.28
N ASN A 868 23.29 -15.76 7.16
CA ASN A 868 23.67 -14.63 8.02
C ASN A 868 23.81 -13.35 7.19
N ASP A 869 22.68 -12.66 6.98
CA ASP A 869 22.64 -11.43 6.18
C ASP A 869 23.52 -10.32 6.78
N ILE A 870 23.69 -10.27 8.11
CA ILE A 870 24.51 -9.25 8.78
C ILE A 870 25.98 -9.43 8.47
N ARG A 871 26.45 -10.68 8.46
CA ARG A 871 27.85 -10.97 8.16
C ARG A 871 28.14 -10.95 6.67
N ASP A 872 27.25 -11.52 5.87
CA ASP A 872 27.57 -11.96 4.51
C ASP A 872 27.07 -11.02 3.41
N TYR A 873 25.99 -10.23 3.64
CA TYR A 873 25.35 -9.43 2.60
C TYR A 873 26.27 -8.38 1.98
N LYS A 874 26.83 -7.48 2.79
CA LYS A 874 27.68 -6.39 2.27
C LYS A 874 28.93 -6.92 1.54
N PRO A 875 29.74 -7.86 2.10
CA PRO A 875 30.86 -8.44 1.38
C PRO A 875 30.45 -9.13 0.07
N ALA A 876 29.28 -9.77 0.04
CA ALA A 876 28.80 -10.44 -1.16
C ALA A 876 28.40 -9.45 -2.26
N VAL A 877 27.72 -8.35 -1.94
CA VAL A 877 27.44 -7.27 -2.89
C VAL A 877 28.73 -6.64 -3.43
N GLU A 878 29.69 -6.35 -2.53
CA GLU A 878 30.99 -5.78 -2.93
C GLU A 878 31.75 -6.71 -3.89
N ALA A 879 31.61 -8.03 -3.74
CA ALA A 879 32.26 -9.04 -4.58
C ALA A 879 31.60 -9.25 -5.95
N ILE A 880 30.40 -8.71 -6.21
CA ILE A 880 29.74 -8.83 -7.52
C ILE A 880 30.58 -8.13 -8.59
N THR A 881 30.85 -8.82 -9.71
CA THR A 881 31.57 -8.32 -10.88
C THR A 881 30.79 -8.57 -12.16
N ALA A 882 31.19 -7.94 -13.27
CA ALA A 882 30.59 -8.20 -14.57
C ALA A 882 30.64 -9.67 -14.97
N GLU A 883 31.76 -10.34 -14.64
CA GLU A 883 31.97 -11.77 -14.92
C GLU A 883 31.03 -12.66 -14.09
N THR A 884 30.77 -12.32 -12.80
CA THR A 884 29.85 -13.12 -11.97
C THR A 884 28.42 -12.97 -12.45
N VAL A 885 27.99 -11.74 -12.81
CA VAL A 885 26.64 -11.46 -13.39
C VAL A 885 26.47 -12.22 -14.69
N GLN A 886 27.44 -12.13 -15.61
CA GLN A 886 27.44 -12.84 -16.90
C GLN A 886 27.38 -14.36 -16.72
N ALA A 887 28.18 -14.91 -15.83
CA ALA A 887 28.25 -16.35 -15.56
C ALA A 887 26.92 -16.88 -14.98
N THR A 888 26.35 -16.16 -14.00
CA THR A 888 25.08 -16.52 -13.35
C THR A 888 23.92 -16.48 -14.37
N LEU A 889 23.83 -15.44 -15.19
CA LEU A 889 22.78 -15.33 -16.20
C LEU A 889 22.93 -16.40 -17.29
N LYS A 890 24.14 -16.72 -17.69
CA LYS A 890 24.45 -17.80 -18.63
C LYS A 890 24.07 -19.15 -18.08
N GLU A 891 24.38 -19.44 -16.82
CA GLU A 891 23.98 -20.69 -16.14
C GLU A 891 22.46 -20.82 -16.06
N LEU A 892 21.74 -19.76 -15.66
CA LEU A 892 20.28 -19.74 -15.65
C LEU A 892 19.67 -20.09 -17.00
N VAL A 893 20.10 -19.42 -18.06
CA VAL A 893 19.55 -19.60 -19.41
C VAL A 893 19.93 -20.95 -19.99
N SER A 894 21.12 -21.48 -19.66
CA SER A 894 21.61 -22.79 -20.12
C SER A 894 20.81 -23.97 -19.57
N ALA A 895 20.04 -23.78 -18.48
CA ALA A 895 19.11 -24.78 -17.97
C ALA A 895 17.97 -25.09 -18.97
N GLY A 896 17.74 -24.21 -19.94
CA GLY A 896 16.82 -24.43 -21.05
C GLY A 896 15.33 -24.36 -20.69
N ASN A 897 14.98 -23.98 -19.46
CA ASN A 897 13.60 -23.82 -19.05
C ASN A 897 13.19 -22.35 -19.14
N VAL A 898 12.41 -22.03 -20.14
CA VAL A 898 11.79 -20.72 -20.33
C VAL A 898 10.35 -20.87 -20.80
N PHE A 899 9.43 -20.16 -20.17
CA PHE A 899 8.10 -20.06 -20.68
C PHE A 899 7.69 -18.63 -20.98
N GLU A 900 6.87 -18.48 -22.00
CA GLU A 900 6.20 -17.26 -22.37
C GLU A 900 4.68 -17.45 -22.25
N VAL A 901 4.02 -16.59 -21.50
CA VAL A 901 2.55 -16.49 -21.47
C VAL A 901 2.19 -15.15 -22.07
N VAL A 902 1.39 -15.17 -23.15
CA VAL A 902 0.93 -13.96 -23.83
C VAL A 902 -0.57 -14.01 -24.00
N MET A 903 -1.24 -12.98 -23.51
CA MET A 903 -2.67 -12.80 -23.70
C MET A 903 -2.92 -11.61 -24.63
N PHE A 904 -3.66 -11.87 -25.73
CA PHE A 904 -4.07 -10.86 -26.69
C PHE A 904 -5.55 -10.47 -26.50
N PRO A 905 -5.97 -9.30 -26.96
CA PRO A 905 -7.40 -9.00 -27.11
C PRO A 905 -7.98 -9.89 -28.21
N GLU A 906 -9.23 -10.33 -28.03
CA GLU A 906 -10.02 -10.90 -29.13
C GLU A 906 -10.40 -9.78 -30.12
N ASN A 907 -10.30 -10.08 -31.45
CA ASN A 907 -10.68 -9.15 -32.51
C ASN A 907 -12.21 -8.98 -32.63
#